data_255f189e4a6568df99ab0e04fccbf2ab
#
_entry.id   255f189e4a6568df99ab0e04fccbf2ab
#
_cell.length_a   1.000
_cell.length_b   1.000
_cell.length_c   1.000
_cell.angle_alpha   90.00
_cell.angle_beta   90.00
_cell.angle_gamma   90.00
#
_symmetry.space_group_name_H-M   'P 1'
#
loop_
_entity.id
_entity.type
_entity.pdbx_description
1 polymer ?
#
loop_
_entity_poly.entity_id
_entity_poly.type
_entity_poly.pdbx_seq_one_letter_code
_entity_poly.pdbx_strand_id
1 'polypeptide(L)'
;MENRDNIIEEQLKNSVENIPDSLKPNNIEQRLLQMTQEERFSRSMSVDIPDDNETKRLAKSDKSKDKKSGKKKVIIPMAIAASVLLAAGVGAYFMFNRTSSKSSDSSQGLAVTEDENSKENNSTENYKKAYRRLKAYKEYSERQIDVIEEYEVMEEADMAAEDTQSARQYSNSAKSGDAELGTTGTTPSFTDTNVRTEGVGEADIAKTDGKYIYVYDDFTEHLNIYSVEDGKIEKVGTINVLKDGEQFDEMYIYEDRLVLIGKIGSYYYDKETTVTVYDISDRTDPKMEKKIVQSGDYMSSRMVGNVVYTFSQKSFELDEIKKRKYESYVPEVDDEVLENGQIIVPDKSFCDSYMVATSINVDSVEVIDKMAMLGGADSFYVSSNNIYFIDRYYDWKRYTYEDSSSITKISYDEGDFKYVGKGTFPGYIINDYSIDEYDGYLRLVSTYRDEDYTQYNGLFVFNDDLEQVSVIKKLAEGETIRSARFTGETAYFVTFRNTDPLFAVDLSDPENPKVTDYLKIPGFSAYLHPYGDDKLLGIGYNTDESGITNSIKLSMFDISDPYDIEEIETKVLYDYSQASVLQDRRAFMFNPEDGTFGFSTMADLGYLEDDWYKEYYEEEYDELIEHVDLDKDGVYYTVFDYDDDKGFENLMDEHLDEMYGNLMSTRGIVIGDYIYVVESGSKVTSYDTDNYKQFDECN
;
A
#
# COMPACT_ATOMS: atom_id res chain seq x y z
N MET A 1 27.27 10.99 -37.81
CA MET A 1 27.10 11.40 -36.41
C MET A 1 27.14 12.91 -36.24
N GLU A 2 28.11 13.60 -36.72
CA GLU A 2 28.28 15.08 -36.60
C GLU A 2 27.08 15.96 -37.10
N ASN A 3 26.24 15.45 -37.99
CA ASN A 3 25.13 16.23 -38.57
C ASN A 3 23.81 16.10 -37.76
N ARG A 4 23.76 15.19 -36.82
CA ARG A 4 22.57 14.99 -35.99
C ARG A 4 22.64 15.79 -34.68
N ASP A 5 23.83 15.92 -34.16
CA ASP A 5 24.08 16.68 -32.92
C ASP A 5 23.92 18.18 -33.14
N ASN A 6 24.34 18.69 -34.31
CA ASN A 6 24.12 20.09 -34.70
C ASN A 6 22.64 20.46 -34.90
N ILE A 7 21.79 19.52 -35.36
CA ILE A 7 20.36 19.75 -35.51
C ILE A 7 19.65 19.77 -34.15
N ILE A 8 20.06 18.90 -33.21
CA ILE A 8 19.51 18.85 -31.85
C ILE A 8 19.93 20.12 -31.08
N GLU A 9 21.16 20.56 -31.22
CA GLU A 9 21.65 21.79 -30.57
C GLU A 9 20.96 23.06 -31.11
N GLU A 10 20.63 23.10 -32.41
CA GLU A 10 19.87 24.20 -33.02
C GLU A 10 18.38 24.16 -32.61
N GLN A 11 17.77 22.99 -32.45
CA GLN A 11 16.42 22.83 -31.94
C GLN A 11 16.31 23.18 -30.44
N LEU A 12 17.31 22.82 -29.64
CA LEU A 12 17.38 23.19 -28.21
C LEU A 12 17.58 24.71 -28.06
N LYS A 13 18.44 25.36 -28.84
CA LYS A 13 18.60 26.81 -28.82
C LYS A 13 17.30 27.54 -29.20
N ASN A 14 16.61 27.07 -30.23
CA ASN A 14 15.35 27.67 -30.67
C ASN A 14 14.19 27.46 -29.67
N SER A 15 14.21 26.38 -28.88
CA SER A 15 13.22 26.16 -27.82
C SER A 15 13.47 27.06 -26.61
N VAL A 16 14.72 27.36 -26.27
CA VAL A 16 15.08 28.28 -25.18
C VAL A 16 14.80 29.74 -25.52
N GLU A 17 14.92 30.14 -26.78
CA GLU A 17 14.60 31.53 -27.22
C GLU A 17 13.12 31.86 -27.20
N ASN A 18 12.22 30.86 -27.22
CA ASN A 18 10.76 31.04 -27.23
C ASN A 18 10.08 30.84 -25.87
N ILE A 19 10.85 30.76 -24.77
CA ILE A 19 10.24 30.71 -23.43
C ILE A 19 9.59 32.07 -23.12
N PRO A 20 8.30 32.09 -22.74
CA PRO A 20 7.62 33.31 -22.30
C PRO A 20 8.40 34.00 -21.18
N ASP A 21 8.43 35.32 -21.15
CA ASP A 21 9.17 36.10 -20.17
C ASP A 21 8.77 35.78 -18.73
N SER A 22 7.54 35.29 -18.50
CA SER A 22 7.02 34.87 -17.20
C SER A 22 7.64 33.56 -16.68
N LEU A 23 8.24 32.75 -17.55
CA LEU A 23 8.87 31.46 -17.25
C LEU A 23 10.40 31.53 -17.28
N LYS A 24 10.98 32.71 -17.43
CA LYS A 24 12.43 32.88 -17.32
C LYS A 24 12.87 32.75 -15.84
N PRO A 25 14.01 32.11 -15.55
CA PRO A 25 14.46 31.85 -14.19
C PRO A 25 14.40 33.07 -13.24
N ASN A 26 14.87 34.22 -13.69
CA ASN A 26 14.85 35.47 -12.90
C ASN A 26 13.42 35.98 -12.58
N ASN A 27 12.41 35.66 -13.38
CA ASN A 27 11.04 36.06 -13.14
C ASN A 27 10.29 35.08 -12.22
N ILE A 28 10.66 33.81 -12.30
CA ILE A 28 10.19 32.76 -11.37
C ILE A 28 10.75 33.03 -9.96
N GLU A 29 12.03 33.32 -9.85
CA GLU A 29 12.70 33.66 -8.58
C GLU A 29 12.10 34.90 -7.92
N GLN A 30 11.81 35.96 -8.68
CA GLN A 30 11.14 37.15 -8.14
C GLN A 30 9.70 36.88 -7.69
N ARG A 31 8.96 35.99 -8.33
CA ARG A 31 7.61 35.58 -7.91
C ARG A 31 7.66 34.71 -6.66
N LEU A 32 8.58 33.77 -6.55
CA LEU A 32 8.82 32.98 -5.33
C LEU A 32 9.19 33.85 -4.14
N LEU A 33 10.08 34.85 -4.34
CA LEU A 33 10.42 35.82 -3.31
C LEU A 33 9.23 36.72 -2.89
N GLN A 34 8.33 37.06 -3.82
CA GLN A 34 7.10 37.79 -3.50
C GLN A 34 6.11 36.91 -2.72
N MET A 35 5.91 35.67 -3.10
CA MET A 35 5.04 34.73 -2.38
C MET A 35 5.55 34.51 -0.94
N THR A 36 6.84 34.28 -0.73
CA THR A 36 7.42 34.17 0.62
C THR A 36 7.30 35.46 1.44
N GLN A 37 7.30 36.64 0.83
CA GLN A 37 7.05 37.90 1.51
C GLN A 37 5.58 38.08 1.90
N GLU A 38 4.63 37.65 1.07
CA GLU A 38 3.21 37.67 1.38
C GLU A 38 2.85 36.67 2.50
N GLU A 39 3.44 35.48 2.52
CA GLU A 39 3.31 34.56 3.64
C GLU A 39 3.91 35.07 4.95
N ARG A 40 5.07 35.72 4.91
CA ARG A 40 5.66 36.38 6.08
C ARG A 40 4.78 37.54 6.58
N PHE A 41 4.11 38.27 5.67
CA PHE A 41 3.21 39.34 6.04
C PHE A 41 1.92 38.81 6.68
N SER A 42 1.36 37.70 6.20
CA SER A 42 0.19 37.04 6.81
C SER A 42 0.52 36.47 8.20
N ARG A 43 1.71 35.94 8.42
CA ARG A 43 2.17 35.47 9.74
C ARG A 43 2.46 36.60 10.72
N SER A 44 2.88 37.77 10.26
CA SER A 44 3.11 38.95 11.13
C SER A 44 1.82 39.64 11.59
N MET A 45 0.66 39.34 11.00
CA MET A 45 -0.66 39.86 11.42
C MET A 45 -1.42 38.92 12.39
N SER A 46 -0.85 37.81 12.81
CA SER A 46 -1.47 36.86 13.76
C SER A 46 -0.91 36.91 15.18
N VAL A 47 -0.50 38.07 15.64
CA VAL A 47 -0.13 38.26 17.05
C VAL A 47 -1.00 39.38 17.64
N ASP A 48 -1.66 39.05 18.74
CA ASP A 48 -2.52 39.82 19.65
C ASP A 48 -4.03 39.60 19.49
N ILE A 49 -4.51 38.52 20.07
CA ILE A 49 -5.89 38.40 20.55
C ILE A 49 -5.94 38.87 22.00
N PRO A 50 -6.62 39.99 22.31
CA PRO A 50 -6.82 40.40 23.69
C PRO A 50 -7.88 39.55 24.39
N ASP A 51 -7.68 39.34 25.67
CA ASP A 51 -8.46 38.58 26.63
C ASP A 51 -9.98 38.86 26.60
N ASP A 52 -10.77 37.81 26.87
CA ASP A 52 -12.23 37.65 26.71
C ASP A 52 -13.12 38.66 27.47
N ASN A 53 -12.54 39.64 28.16
CA ASN A 53 -13.28 40.66 28.94
C ASN A 53 -13.46 42.01 28.25
N GLU A 54 -12.77 42.33 27.16
CA GLU A 54 -12.92 43.59 26.43
C GLU A 54 -13.94 43.53 25.30
N THR A 55 -14.15 42.37 24.69
CA THR A 55 -15.13 42.18 23.58
C THR A 55 -16.60 42.36 24.01
N LYS A 56 -16.92 42.19 25.30
CA LYS A 56 -18.29 42.42 25.81
C LYS A 56 -18.65 43.87 26.09
N ARG A 57 -17.68 44.79 26.06
CA ARG A 57 -17.91 46.24 26.25
C ARG A 57 -18.12 47.03 24.97
N LEU A 58 -17.67 46.54 23.82
CA LEU A 58 -17.80 47.24 22.53
C LEU A 58 -19.07 46.91 21.75
N ALA A 59 -19.81 45.87 22.13
CA ALA A 59 -21.06 45.51 21.49
C ALA A 59 -22.32 46.29 21.94
N LYS A 60 -22.18 47.31 22.77
CA LYS A 60 -23.31 48.07 23.36
C LYS A 60 -23.40 49.55 23.01
N SER A 61 -22.60 50.07 22.11
CA SER A 61 -22.75 51.46 21.65
C SER A 61 -22.57 51.55 20.15
N ASP A 62 -23.63 51.42 19.40
CA ASP A 62 -24.00 52.29 18.30
C ASP A 62 -25.30 51.86 17.65
N LYS A 63 -26.39 52.50 18.11
CA LYS A 63 -27.61 52.66 17.33
C LYS A 63 -27.83 54.15 17.19
N SER A 64 -27.46 54.76 16.09
CA SER A 64 -28.26 55.83 15.49
C SER A 64 -27.67 56.35 14.18
N LYS A 65 -28.52 56.31 13.12
CA LYS A 65 -28.67 57.26 12.02
C LYS A 65 -27.45 57.58 11.13
N ASP A 66 -27.43 57.37 9.82
CA ASP A 66 -28.24 58.16 8.90
C ASP A 66 -28.15 57.63 7.44
N LYS A 67 -29.14 58.02 6.66
CA LYS A 67 -29.37 57.75 5.25
C LYS A 67 -28.36 58.48 4.33
N LYS A 68 -27.90 57.85 3.23
CA LYS A 68 -28.20 58.24 1.84
C LYS A 68 -27.31 57.53 0.81
N SER A 69 -28.03 56.98 -0.19
CA SER A 69 -27.78 57.10 -1.61
C SER A 69 -26.55 56.42 -2.25
N GLY A 70 -26.84 55.36 -3.01
CA GLY A 70 -26.42 55.40 -4.40
C GLY A 70 -25.51 54.30 -4.90
N LYS A 71 -26.10 53.40 -5.66
CA LYS A 71 -25.58 52.46 -6.67
C LYS A 71 -25.44 51.01 -6.23
N LYS A 72 -26.54 50.33 -6.44
CA LYS A 72 -26.60 48.86 -6.54
C LYS A 72 -25.74 48.43 -7.74
N LYS A 73 -24.72 47.62 -7.47
CA LYS A 73 -24.25 46.63 -8.45
C LYS A 73 -24.77 45.29 -8.00
N VAL A 74 -25.42 44.64 -8.94
CA VAL A 74 -26.08 43.34 -8.80
C VAL A 74 -25.03 42.29 -8.54
N ILE A 75 -25.03 41.70 -7.34
CA ILE A 75 -24.36 40.45 -7.03
C ILE A 75 -25.46 39.52 -6.52
N ILE A 76 -26.16 38.89 -7.41
CA ILE A 76 -26.99 37.72 -7.21
C ILE A 76 -27.18 37.08 -8.59
N PRO A 77 -26.38 36.05 -8.91
CA PRO A 77 -27.01 34.79 -9.27
C PRO A 77 -26.32 33.52 -8.70
N MET A 78 -25.21 33.62 -7.98
CA MET A 78 -24.47 32.40 -7.53
C MET A 78 -25.22 31.55 -6.49
N ALA A 79 -26.00 32.15 -5.61
CA ALA A 79 -26.74 31.40 -4.58
C ALA A 79 -27.93 30.59 -5.12
N ILE A 80 -28.48 31.00 -6.30
CA ILE A 80 -29.67 30.34 -6.88
C ILE A 80 -29.24 29.10 -7.71
N ALA A 81 -28.09 29.15 -8.37
CA ALA A 81 -27.57 28.01 -9.15
C ALA A 81 -27.15 26.85 -8.21
N ALA A 82 -26.50 27.14 -7.09
CA ALA A 82 -26.12 26.13 -6.09
C ALA A 82 -27.35 25.48 -5.43
N SER A 83 -28.41 26.21 -5.20
CA SER A 83 -29.65 25.68 -4.61
C SER A 83 -30.47 24.81 -5.58
N VAL A 84 -30.43 25.08 -6.88
CA VAL A 84 -31.10 24.26 -7.90
C VAL A 84 -30.37 22.95 -8.15
N LEU A 85 -29.03 22.95 -8.12
CA LEU A 85 -28.20 21.73 -8.26
C LEU A 85 -28.31 20.81 -7.02
N LEU A 86 -28.37 21.37 -5.82
CA LEU A 86 -28.67 20.61 -4.59
C LEU A 86 -30.08 19.98 -4.62
N ALA A 87 -31.08 20.68 -5.15
CA ALA A 87 -32.44 20.17 -5.27
C ALA A 87 -32.57 19.04 -6.31
N ALA A 88 -31.78 19.08 -7.39
CA ALA A 88 -31.76 18.03 -8.42
C ALA A 88 -31.02 16.78 -7.95
N GLY A 89 -29.89 16.92 -7.25
CA GLY A 89 -29.13 15.80 -6.66
C GLY A 89 -29.89 15.10 -5.54
N VAL A 90 -30.51 15.87 -4.65
CA VAL A 90 -31.34 15.35 -3.57
C VAL A 90 -32.64 14.73 -4.11
N GLY A 91 -33.21 15.29 -5.19
CA GLY A 91 -34.40 14.73 -5.85
C GLY A 91 -34.14 13.36 -6.49
N ALA A 92 -32.98 13.14 -7.11
CA ALA A 92 -32.58 11.84 -7.66
C ALA A 92 -32.31 10.82 -6.55
N TYR A 93 -31.67 11.24 -5.46
CA TYR A 93 -31.46 10.42 -4.27
C TYR A 93 -32.77 9.98 -3.60
N PHE A 94 -33.74 10.91 -3.46
CA PHE A 94 -35.07 10.59 -2.87
C PHE A 94 -35.98 9.79 -3.81
N MET A 95 -35.88 9.94 -5.14
CA MET A 95 -36.64 9.07 -6.05
C MET A 95 -36.11 7.63 -6.06
N PHE A 96 -34.80 7.45 -5.90
CA PHE A 96 -34.21 6.12 -5.83
C PHE A 96 -34.55 5.39 -4.52
N ASN A 97 -34.64 6.11 -3.40
CA ASN A 97 -35.00 5.55 -2.09
C ASN A 97 -36.52 5.42 -1.85
N ARG A 98 -37.38 6.07 -2.65
CA ARG A 98 -38.83 6.03 -2.45
C ARG A 98 -39.51 4.75 -2.94
N THR A 99 -38.78 3.88 -3.66
CA THR A 99 -39.26 2.58 -4.13
C THR A 99 -38.94 1.42 -3.18
N SER A 100 -38.24 1.64 -2.06
CA SER A 100 -37.84 0.58 -1.15
C SER A 100 -38.31 0.72 0.30
N SER A 101 -39.26 1.65 0.60
CA SER A 101 -39.83 1.73 1.94
C SER A 101 -41.25 1.17 1.97
N LYS A 102 -41.36 -0.14 2.17
CA LYS A 102 -42.46 -0.75 2.92
C LYS A 102 -41.86 -1.58 4.03
N SER A 103 -42.08 -1.05 5.21
CA SER A 103 -41.73 -1.63 6.47
C SER A 103 -42.31 -3.01 6.69
N SER A 104 -41.56 -3.89 7.29
CA SER A 104 -42.08 -4.67 8.43
C SER A 104 -40.93 -5.29 9.22
N ASP A 105 -40.94 -4.96 10.48
CA ASP A 105 -40.30 -5.58 11.60
C ASP A 105 -40.52 -7.10 11.62
N SER A 106 -39.48 -7.90 11.76
CA SER A 106 -39.45 -9.08 12.63
C SER A 106 -38.17 -9.89 12.40
N SER A 107 -37.39 -9.97 13.45
CA SER A 107 -36.37 -10.98 13.69
C SER A 107 -36.99 -12.39 13.60
N GLN A 108 -36.57 -13.19 12.62
CA GLN A 108 -36.57 -14.66 12.68
C GLN A 108 -35.69 -15.22 11.59
N GLY A 109 -34.76 -16.11 11.97
CA GLY A 109 -33.93 -16.86 11.08
C GLY A 109 -34.73 -17.65 10.05
N LEU A 110 -34.40 -17.50 8.79
CA LEU A 110 -35.00 -18.25 7.68
C LEU A 110 -34.10 -19.43 7.32
N ALA A 111 -34.58 -20.60 7.76
CA ALA A 111 -34.20 -21.85 7.10
C ALA A 111 -34.76 -21.83 5.66
N VAL A 112 -33.90 -21.91 4.67
CA VAL A 112 -34.30 -21.98 3.26
C VAL A 112 -34.86 -23.37 2.99
N THR A 113 -36.17 -23.47 2.77
CA THR A 113 -36.76 -24.62 2.09
C THR A 113 -36.82 -24.32 0.61
N GLU A 114 -36.12 -25.13 -0.18
CA GLU A 114 -36.08 -25.03 -1.62
C GLU A 114 -37.42 -25.25 -2.28
N ASP A 115 -37.91 -24.26 -3.02
CA ASP A 115 -39.05 -24.37 -3.93
C ASP A 115 -38.53 -24.28 -5.37
N GLU A 116 -38.65 -25.38 -6.12
CA GLU A 116 -38.05 -25.53 -7.45
C GLU A 116 -38.59 -24.56 -8.53
N ASN A 117 -39.67 -23.84 -8.27
CA ASN A 117 -40.20 -22.83 -9.18
C ASN A 117 -39.62 -21.41 -8.99
N SER A 118 -38.74 -21.19 -8.00
CA SER A 118 -38.07 -19.91 -7.78
C SER A 118 -36.71 -19.82 -8.51
N LYS A 119 -36.16 -20.93 -8.98
CA LYS A 119 -34.82 -21.02 -9.59
C LYS A 119 -34.67 -20.24 -10.91
N GLU A 120 -35.71 -20.18 -11.74
CA GLU A 120 -35.60 -19.49 -13.04
C GLU A 120 -35.66 -17.96 -12.96
N ASN A 121 -36.28 -17.38 -11.91
CA ASN A 121 -36.37 -15.92 -11.74
C ASN A 121 -35.17 -15.31 -11.00
N ASN A 122 -34.41 -16.07 -10.22
CA ASN A 122 -33.21 -15.62 -9.50
C ASN A 122 -31.92 -15.71 -10.35
N SER A 123 -31.92 -16.48 -11.43
CA SER A 123 -30.73 -16.80 -12.22
C SER A 123 -30.05 -15.63 -12.94
N THR A 124 -30.58 -14.41 -12.85
CA THR A 124 -30.00 -13.21 -13.50
C THR A 124 -30.13 -11.93 -12.65
N GLU A 125 -30.44 -12.03 -11.37
CA GLU A 125 -30.73 -10.85 -10.53
C GLU A 125 -29.45 -10.03 -10.24
N ASN A 126 -28.34 -10.70 -9.90
CA ASN A 126 -27.07 -10.03 -9.63
C ASN A 126 -26.50 -9.38 -10.89
N TYR A 127 -26.61 -10.02 -12.06
CA TYR A 127 -26.25 -9.38 -13.33
C TYR A 127 -27.05 -8.11 -13.59
N LYS A 128 -28.35 -8.13 -13.33
CA LYS A 128 -29.20 -6.95 -13.48
C LYS A 128 -28.86 -5.85 -12.47
N LYS A 129 -28.52 -6.25 -11.24
CA LYS A 129 -28.12 -5.32 -10.18
C LYS A 129 -26.79 -4.66 -10.55
N ALA A 130 -25.80 -5.44 -10.98
CA ALA A 130 -24.50 -4.97 -11.45
C ALA A 130 -24.62 -4.01 -12.64
N TYR A 131 -25.35 -4.41 -13.70
CA TYR A 131 -25.59 -3.55 -14.84
C TYR A 131 -26.22 -2.19 -14.47
N ARG A 132 -27.20 -2.19 -13.54
CA ARG A 132 -27.82 -0.93 -13.06
C ARG A 132 -26.84 -0.05 -12.32
N ARG A 133 -25.92 -0.64 -11.53
CA ARG A 133 -24.90 0.10 -10.76
C ARG A 133 -23.85 0.71 -11.71
N LEU A 134 -23.26 -0.07 -12.60
CA LEU A 134 -22.33 0.40 -13.60
C LEU A 134 -22.92 1.50 -14.49
N LYS A 135 -24.17 1.32 -14.93
CA LYS A 135 -24.86 2.33 -15.70
C LYS A 135 -25.11 3.62 -14.90
N ALA A 136 -25.47 3.52 -13.63
CA ALA A 136 -25.66 4.69 -12.76
C ALA A 136 -24.35 5.43 -12.53
N TYR A 137 -23.22 4.69 -12.36
CA TYR A 137 -21.89 5.28 -12.27
C TYR A 137 -21.50 6.00 -13.56
N LYS A 138 -21.69 5.39 -14.72
CA LYS A 138 -21.47 6.01 -16.03
C LYS A 138 -22.23 7.34 -16.16
N GLU A 139 -23.56 7.31 -15.91
CA GLU A 139 -24.41 8.51 -16.00
C GLU A 139 -24.00 9.61 -15.01
N TYR A 140 -23.34 9.26 -13.94
CA TYR A 140 -22.79 10.20 -12.97
C TYR A 140 -21.47 10.79 -13.47
N SER A 141 -20.51 9.95 -13.91
CA SER A 141 -19.19 10.39 -14.39
C SER A 141 -19.32 11.29 -15.62
N GLU A 142 -20.18 10.93 -16.58
CA GLU A 142 -20.47 11.79 -17.76
C GLU A 142 -20.95 13.20 -17.34
N ARG A 143 -21.84 13.28 -16.34
CA ARG A 143 -22.31 14.58 -15.83
C ARG A 143 -21.23 15.38 -15.09
N GLN A 144 -20.24 14.73 -14.50
CA GLN A 144 -19.11 15.43 -13.89
C GLN A 144 -18.16 15.99 -14.96
N ILE A 145 -17.88 15.21 -16.00
CA ILE A 145 -17.06 15.65 -17.15
C ILE A 145 -17.69 16.89 -17.81
N ASP A 146 -18.99 16.87 -18.10
CA ASP A 146 -19.72 18.01 -18.68
C ASP A 146 -19.57 19.28 -17.81
N VAL A 147 -19.57 19.13 -16.47
CA VAL A 147 -19.38 20.25 -15.53
C VAL A 147 -17.93 20.74 -15.54
N ILE A 148 -16.96 19.84 -15.63
CA ILE A 148 -15.53 20.20 -15.69
C ILE A 148 -15.22 20.93 -16.99
N GLU A 149 -15.67 20.41 -18.13
CA GLU A 149 -15.50 21.07 -19.43
C GLU A 149 -16.15 22.48 -19.45
N GLU A 150 -17.30 22.66 -18.79
CA GLU A 150 -17.94 23.98 -18.66
C GLU A 150 -17.13 24.93 -17.75
N TYR A 151 -16.42 24.41 -16.73
CA TYR A 151 -15.50 25.19 -15.89
C TYR A 151 -14.18 25.49 -16.60
N GLU A 152 -13.56 24.53 -17.29
CA GLU A 152 -12.33 24.74 -18.06
C GLU A 152 -12.47 25.80 -19.15
N VAL A 153 -13.60 25.80 -19.86
CA VAL A 153 -13.93 26.88 -20.86
C VAL A 153 -14.05 28.25 -20.20
N MET A 154 -14.37 28.32 -18.91
CA MET A 154 -14.42 29.56 -18.13
C MET A 154 -13.07 29.98 -17.53
N GLU A 155 -12.18 29.01 -17.22
CA GLU A 155 -10.84 29.26 -16.65
C GLU A 155 -9.74 29.44 -17.69
N GLU A 156 -9.88 28.96 -18.94
CA GLU A 156 -8.92 29.25 -20.03
C GLU A 156 -8.76 30.75 -20.32
N ALA A 157 -9.62 31.61 -19.72
CA ALA A 157 -9.47 33.04 -19.77
C ALA A 157 -8.52 33.64 -18.72
N ASP A 158 -8.08 32.88 -17.71
CA ASP A 158 -7.35 33.48 -16.54
C ASP A 158 -6.20 32.70 -15.90
N MET A 159 -5.85 31.46 -16.30
CA MET A 159 -4.74 30.76 -15.64
C MET A 159 -3.96 29.80 -16.55
N ALA A 160 -2.78 30.24 -16.97
CA ALA A 160 -1.67 29.33 -17.32
C ALA A 160 -0.81 29.12 -16.09
N ALA A 161 -0.79 27.92 -15.52
CA ALA A 161 0.27 27.26 -14.76
C ALA A 161 -0.28 26.38 -13.62
N GLU A 162 -0.03 25.15 -13.66
CA GLU A 162 0.90 24.33 -12.85
C GLU A 162 0.54 22.87 -12.99
N ASP A 163 1.41 22.18 -13.70
CA ASP A 163 1.42 20.72 -13.81
C ASP A 163 2.15 20.18 -12.57
N THR A 164 1.43 19.59 -11.62
CA THR A 164 2.03 18.77 -10.57
C THR A 164 1.60 17.33 -10.79
N GLN A 165 2.49 16.57 -11.41
CA GLN A 165 2.41 15.11 -11.45
C GLN A 165 2.48 14.57 -10.01
N SER A 166 1.35 14.17 -9.46
CA SER A 166 1.33 13.29 -8.31
C SER A 166 1.52 11.85 -8.80
N ALA A 167 2.72 11.33 -8.59
CA ALA A 167 2.98 9.91 -8.75
C ALA A 167 2.04 9.11 -7.83
N ARG A 168 1.23 8.24 -8.41
CA ARG A 168 0.50 7.22 -7.67
C ARG A 168 1.52 6.20 -7.18
N GLN A 169 1.86 6.28 -5.91
CA GLN A 169 2.53 5.19 -5.23
C GLN A 169 1.52 4.06 -5.03
N TYR A 170 1.69 2.98 -5.75
CA TYR A 170 1.09 1.71 -5.39
C TYR A 170 1.86 1.18 -4.18
N SER A 171 1.30 1.28 -2.98
CA SER A 171 1.82 0.60 -1.82
C SER A 171 1.40 -0.86 -1.88
N ASN A 172 2.24 -1.70 -2.42
CA ASN A 172 2.16 -3.13 -2.16
C ASN A 172 2.66 -3.36 -0.75
N SER A 173 1.76 -3.53 0.19
CA SER A 173 2.09 -3.79 1.56
C SER A 173 1.86 -5.25 1.87
N ALA A 174 2.88 -5.94 2.27
CA ALA A 174 2.88 -7.29 2.75
C ALA A 174 3.56 -7.41 4.13
N LYS A 175 3.52 -8.50 4.87
CA LYS A 175 3.60 -8.59 6.33
C LYS A 175 4.42 -9.72 6.89
N SER A 176 4.89 -9.57 8.13
CA SER A 176 5.62 -10.60 8.89
C SER A 176 4.71 -11.42 9.81
N GLY A 177 4.96 -12.70 9.88
CA GLY A 177 4.61 -13.63 10.94
C GLY A 177 5.80 -14.56 11.14
N ASP A 178 6.01 -15.07 12.35
CA ASP A 178 7.09 -16.00 12.64
C ASP A 178 6.99 -17.21 11.72
N ALA A 179 8.04 -17.45 10.93
CA ALA A 179 8.13 -18.63 10.09
C ALA A 179 8.42 -19.85 10.99
N GLU A 180 7.42 -20.73 11.18
CA GLU A 180 7.72 -22.05 11.71
C GLU A 180 8.53 -22.84 10.68
N LEU A 181 9.74 -23.25 11.07
CA LEU A 181 10.58 -24.15 10.28
C LEU A 181 9.83 -25.46 9.99
N GLY A 182 9.52 -25.67 8.74
CA GLY A 182 8.99 -26.94 8.23
C GLY A 182 10.05 -28.03 8.29
N THR A 183 10.23 -28.68 9.43
CA THR A 183 11.18 -29.80 9.56
C THR A 183 10.49 -31.13 9.34
N THR A 184 10.61 -31.68 8.14
CA THR A 184 10.57 -33.12 7.93
C THR A 184 11.72 -33.55 7.04
N GLY A 185 12.87 -33.88 7.67
CA GLY A 185 13.91 -34.76 7.13
C GLY A 185 14.91 -34.16 6.15
N THR A 186 16.19 -34.05 6.57
CA THR A 186 17.41 -33.84 5.76
C THR A 186 17.56 -32.61 4.87
N THR A 187 16.64 -31.68 4.89
CA THR A 187 16.81 -30.36 4.28
C THR A 187 17.40 -29.41 5.32
N PRO A 188 18.41 -28.59 5.01
CA PRO A 188 18.88 -27.52 5.89
C PRO A 188 17.71 -26.61 6.30
N SER A 189 17.78 -26.00 7.47
CA SER A 189 16.88 -24.91 7.84
C SER A 189 17.03 -23.76 6.83
N PHE A 190 15.95 -23.11 6.46
CA PHE A 190 15.97 -21.97 5.57
C PHE A 190 14.93 -20.94 5.94
N THR A 191 15.21 -19.66 5.64
CA THR A 191 14.24 -18.59 5.76
C THR A 191 13.37 -18.51 4.51
N ASP A 192 12.06 -18.44 4.68
CA ASP A 192 11.11 -18.12 3.59
C ASP A 192 10.89 -16.59 3.52
N THR A 193 10.12 -16.16 2.54
CA THR A 193 9.66 -14.78 2.43
C THR A 193 9.01 -14.34 3.74
N ASN A 194 9.37 -13.16 4.22
CA ASN A 194 8.80 -12.56 5.41
C ASN A 194 7.29 -12.35 5.24
N VAL A 195 6.48 -13.27 5.78
CA VAL A 195 5.02 -13.26 5.67
C VAL A 195 4.38 -12.57 6.88
N ARG A 196 3.16 -12.06 6.70
CA ARG A 196 2.42 -11.39 7.78
C ARG A 196 1.69 -12.34 8.71
N THR A 197 0.98 -13.26 8.13
CA THR A 197 0.10 -14.18 8.84
C THR A 197 0.67 -15.56 8.71
N GLU A 198 0.95 -16.19 9.83
CA GLU A 198 1.44 -17.57 9.88
C GLU A 198 0.50 -18.51 9.12
N GLY A 199 1.07 -19.39 8.31
CA GLY A 199 0.32 -20.33 7.46
C GLY A 199 -0.32 -19.68 6.22
N VAL A 200 -0.18 -18.38 6.00
CA VAL A 200 -0.64 -17.66 4.80
C VAL A 200 0.57 -17.20 4.00
N GLY A 201 1.03 -18.02 3.06
CA GLY A 201 2.20 -17.75 2.22
C GLY A 201 1.98 -16.55 1.30
N GLU A 202 3.04 -15.76 1.10
CA GLU A 202 3.08 -14.64 0.17
C GLU A 202 4.00 -14.95 -1.00
N ALA A 203 3.62 -14.54 -2.20
CA ALA A 203 4.46 -14.63 -3.39
C ALA A 203 5.62 -13.63 -3.32
N ASP A 204 6.70 -13.93 -4.02
CA ASP A 204 7.84 -13.03 -4.15
C ASP A 204 8.55 -13.22 -5.50
N ILE A 205 9.50 -12.34 -5.80
CA ILE A 205 10.36 -12.38 -6.99
C ILE A 205 11.49 -13.40 -6.89
N ALA A 206 11.83 -13.81 -5.67
CA ALA A 206 12.78 -14.88 -5.37
C ALA A 206 12.18 -15.81 -4.31
N LYS A 207 12.35 -17.11 -4.47
CA LYS A 207 11.86 -18.16 -3.55
C LYS A 207 12.88 -19.28 -3.39
N THR A 208 12.76 -20.02 -2.30
CA THR A 208 13.58 -21.23 -2.06
C THR A 208 12.73 -22.36 -1.52
N ASP A 209 13.19 -23.60 -1.77
CA ASP A 209 12.73 -24.82 -1.10
C ASP A 209 13.82 -25.42 -0.16
N GLY A 210 14.86 -24.63 0.15
CA GLY A 210 16.00 -25.01 0.98
C GLY A 210 17.09 -25.82 0.25
N LYS A 211 16.89 -26.15 -1.03
CA LYS A 211 17.87 -26.83 -1.91
C LYS A 211 18.08 -26.12 -3.23
N TYR A 212 17.09 -25.37 -3.64
CA TYR A 212 17.10 -24.58 -4.86
C TYR A 212 16.64 -23.16 -4.54
N ILE A 213 17.21 -22.21 -5.28
CA ILE A 213 16.75 -20.81 -5.30
C ILE A 213 16.17 -20.54 -6.69
N TYR A 214 14.98 -19.96 -6.72
CA TYR A 214 14.23 -19.59 -7.92
C TYR A 214 14.21 -18.08 -8.01
N VAL A 215 14.69 -17.53 -9.14
CA VAL A 215 14.88 -16.09 -9.32
C VAL A 215 14.37 -15.65 -10.67
N TYR A 216 13.57 -14.61 -10.71
CA TYR A 216 13.21 -13.94 -11.94
C TYR A 216 14.28 -12.92 -12.33
N ASP A 217 14.75 -13.03 -13.57
CA ASP A 217 15.69 -12.14 -14.21
C ASP A 217 14.91 -11.17 -15.13
N ASP A 218 14.78 -9.92 -14.72
CA ASP A 218 14.03 -8.89 -15.42
C ASP A 218 14.76 -8.36 -16.68
N PHE A 219 16.08 -8.61 -16.83
CA PHE A 219 16.82 -8.27 -18.05
C PHE A 219 16.61 -9.29 -19.16
N THR A 220 16.63 -10.57 -18.82
CA THR A 220 16.46 -11.66 -19.80
C THR A 220 15.04 -12.20 -19.88
N GLU A 221 14.20 -11.79 -18.93
CA GLU A 221 12.79 -12.21 -18.82
C GLU A 221 12.67 -13.72 -18.64
N HIS A 222 13.63 -14.30 -17.92
CA HIS A 222 13.69 -15.70 -17.58
C HIS A 222 13.56 -15.92 -16.07
N LEU A 223 12.93 -17.00 -15.68
CA LEU A 223 13.05 -17.50 -14.32
C LEU A 223 14.19 -18.54 -14.31
N ASN A 224 15.18 -18.33 -13.48
CA ASN A 224 16.35 -19.16 -13.31
C ASN A 224 16.26 -20.00 -12.03
N ILE A 225 16.76 -21.23 -12.10
CA ILE A 225 16.78 -22.17 -10.98
C ILE A 225 18.24 -22.50 -10.68
N TYR A 226 18.63 -22.26 -9.42
CA TYR A 226 19.96 -22.53 -8.91
C TYR A 226 19.88 -23.63 -7.87
N SER A 227 20.71 -24.68 -7.99
CA SER A 227 20.94 -25.61 -6.89
C SER A 227 21.93 -24.99 -5.90
N VAL A 228 21.68 -25.17 -4.61
CA VAL A 228 22.54 -24.70 -3.53
C VAL A 228 22.89 -25.84 -2.59
N GLU A 229 24.17 -26.07 -2.36
CA GLU A 229 24.67 -27.11 -1.47
C GLU A 229 25.96 -26.64 -0.78
N ASP A 230 25.97 -26.55 0.55
CA ASP A 230 27.11 -26.10 1.33
C ASP A 230 27.73 -24.80 0.81
N GLY A 231 26.90 -23.79 0.53
CA GLY A 231 27.28 -22.48 0.02
C GLY A 231 27.61 -22.41 -1.48
N LYS A 232 27.73 -23.54 -2.18
CA LYS A 232 27.97 -23.57 -3.63
C LYS A 232 26.69 -23.36 -4.42
N ILE A 233 26.83 -22.66 -5.55
CA ILE A 233 25.72 -22.27 -6.40
C ILE A 233 25.95 -22.79 -7.81
N GLU A 234 24.97 -23.49 -8.38
CA GLU A 234 25.00 -23.95 -9.77
C GLU A 234 23.65 -23.69 -10.45
N LYS A 235 23.65 -23.00 -11.58
CA LYS A 235 22.45 -22.79 -12.38
C LYS A 235 22.07 -24.10 -13.10
N VAL A 236 20.91 -24.65 -12.76
CA VAL A 236 20.48 -25.97 -13.23
C VAL A 236 19.29 -25.94 -14.19
N GLY A 237 18.47 -24.87 -14.14
CA GLY A 237 17.26 -24.76 -14.96
C GLY A 237 16.92 -23.33 -15.33
N THR A 238 16.11 -23.19 -16.39
CA THR A 238 15.61 -21.88 -16.85
C THR A 238 14.22 -22.03 -17.49
N ILE A 239 13.32 -21.13 -17.16
CA ILE A 239 11.99 -21.02 -17.76
C ILE A 239 11.90 -19.68 -18.50
N ASN A 240 11.50 -19.71 -19.78
CA ASN A 240 11.18 -18.47 -20.51
C ASN A 240 9.75 -18.03 -20.16
N VAL A 241 9.60 -16.96 -19.40
CA VAL A 241 8.32 -16.49 -18.88
C VAL A 241 7.55 -15.65 -19.90
N LEU A 242 8.24 -14.87 -20.72
CA LEU A 242 7.65 -13.94 -21.71
C LEU A 242 7.06 -14.59 -22.94
N LYS A 243 6.82 -15.87 -22.92
CA LYS A 243 6.16 -16.50 -24.02
C LYS A 243 4.75 -15.95 -24.17
N ASP A 244 4.48 -15.28 -25.27
CA ASP A 244 3.18 -14.71 -25.65
C ASP A 244 2.80 -13.34 -25.02
N GLY A 245 3.79 -12.50 -24.60
CA GLY A 245 3.55 -11.15 -24.11
C GLY A 245 3.09 -11.07 -22.65
N GLU A 246 3.38 -12.12 -21.90
CA GLU A 246 3.13 -12.21 -20.48
C GLU A 246 4.21 -11.45 -19.70
N GLN A 247 3.82 -10.69 -18.68
CA GLN A 247 4.71 -10.05 -17.73
C GLN A 247 4.65 -10.81 -16.41
N PHE A 248 5.80 -11.13 -15.86
CA PHE A 248 5.89 -11.76 -14.55
C PHE A 248 5.66 -10.71 -13.44
N ASP A 249 4.98 -11.12 -12.37
CA ASP A 249 4.87 -10.34 -11.14
C ASP A 249 5.54 -11.07 -9.97
N GLU A 250 5.12 -12.29 -9.64
CA GLU A 250 5.55 -13.00 -8.42
C GLU A 250 5.44 -14.52 -8.58
N MET A 251 5.99 -15.29 -7.62
CA MET A 251 5.94 -16.75 -7.65
C MET A 251 5.72 -17.38 -6.27
N TYR A 252 5.26 -18.64 -6.31
CA TYR A 252 5.26 -19.56 -5.15
C TYR A 252 5.97 -20.85 -5.50
N ILE A 253 6.52 -21.49 -4.48
CA ILE A 253 6.99 -22.87 -4.52
C ILE A 253 6.13 -23.68 -3.55
N TYR A 254 5.62 -24.81 -4.02
CA TYR A 254 4.91 -25.79 -3.22
C TYR A 254 5.33 -27.19 -3.64
N GLU A 255 6.12 -27.87 -2.83
CA GLU A 255 6.71 -29.17 -3.14
C GLU A 255 7.41 -29.21 -4.52
N ASP A 256 6.89 -30.00 -5.47
CA ASP A 256 7.38 -30.09 -6.85
C ASP A 256 6.57 -29.21 -7.82
N ARG A 257 5.94 -28.14 -7.31
CA ARG A 257 5.16 -27.17 -8.09
C ARG A 257 5.77 -25.76 -7.96
N LEU A 258 5.90 -25.12 -9.12
CA LEU A 258 6.19 -23.70 -9.23
C LEU A 258 4.96 -23.01 -9.79
N VAL A 259 4.43 -22.03 -9.08
CA VAL A 259 3.30 -21.21 -9.51
C VAL A 259 3.82 -19.83 -9.87
N LEU A 260 3.68 -19.43 -11.12
CA LEU A 260 4.00 -18.10 -11.60
C LEU A 260 2.74 -17.26 -11.70
N ILE A 261 2.76 -16.11 -11.08
CA ILE A 261 1.73 -15.09 -11.22
C ILE A 261 2.26 -14.05 -12.20
N GLY A 262 1.43 -13.67 -13.16
CA GLY A 262 1.78 -12.68 -14.15
C GLY A 262 0.55 -11.98 -14.71
N LYS A 263 0.78 -11.15 -15.73
CA LYS A 263 -0.28 -10.39 -16.39
C LYS A 263 -0.06 -10.31 -17.90
N ILE A 264 -1.16 -10.21 -18.62
CA ILE A 264 -1.20 -9.93 -20.07
C ILE A 264 -2.11 -8.73 -20.33
N GLY A 265 -1.97 -8.12 -21.53
CA GLY A 265 -2.73 -6.93 -21.91
C GLY A 265 -1.96 -5.63 -21.68
N SER A 266 -2.16 -4.67 -22.60
CA SER A 266 -1.43 -3.40 -22.59
C SER A 266 -2.30 -2.22 -22.18
N TYR A 267 -3.62 -2.34 -22.27
CA TYR A 267 -4.56 -1.27 -21.96
C TYR A 267 -5.31 -1.55 -20.66
N TYR A 268 -5.74 -0.50 -20.00
CA TYR A 268 -6.41 -0.55 -18.70
C TYR A 268 -7.63 -1.52 -18.66
N TYR A 269 -8.38 -1.62 -19.76
CA TYR A 269 -9.58 -2.47 -19.83
C TYR A 269 -9.35 -3.90 -20.32
N ASP A 270 -8.20 -4.21 -20.93
CA ASP A 270 -7.88 -5.54 -21.47
C ASP A 270 -6.84 -6.31 -20.64
N LYS A 271 -6.50 -5.82 -19.45
CA LYS A 271 -5.60 -6.50 -18.53
C LYS A 271 -6.24 -7.78 -17.98
N GLU A 272 -5.43 -8.79 -17.89
CA GLU A 272 -5.75 -10.10 -17.32
C GLU A 272 -4.60 -10.58 -16.45
N THR A 273 -4.94 -11.22 -15.36
CA THR A 273 -4.00 -11.89 -14.44
C THR A 273 -3.84 -13.33 -14.89
N THR A 274 -2.62 -13.83 -14.92
CA THR A 274 -2.29 -15.23 -15.26
C THR A 274 -1.74 -15.96 -14.04
N VAL A 275 -2.15 -17.23 -13.89
CA VAL A 275 -1.60 -18.17 -12.92
C VAL A 275 -1.11 -19.38 -13.70
N THR A 276 0.21 -19.53 -13.81
CA THR A 276 0.82 -20.61 -14.59
C THR A 276 1.51 -21.59 -13.65
N VAL A 277 1.09 -22.86 -13.67
CA VAL A 277 1.66 -23.91 -12.83
C VAL A 277 2.62 -24.77 -13.64
N TYR A 278 3.81 -24.98 -13.08
CA TYR A 278 4.84 -25.86 -13.63
C TYR A 278 5.09 -27.06 -12.70
N ASP A 279 5.25 -28.24 -13.29
CA ASP A 279 5.89 -29.37 -12.65
C ASP A 279 7.42 -29.12 -12.67
N ILE A 280 8.01 -29.06 -11.49
CA ILE A 280 9.44 -28.87 -11.27
C ILE A 280 10.08 -30.11 -10.59
N SER A 281 9.46 -31.28 -10.66
CA SER A 281 10.06 -32.54 -10.14
C SER A 281 11.44 -32.83 -10.75
N ASP A 282 11.65 -32.40 -12.00
CA ASP A 282 12.98 -32.26 -12.62
C ASP A 282 13.30 -30.77 -12.78
N ARG A 283 14.10 -30.19 -11.83
CA ARG A 283 14.48 -28.77 -11.85
C ARG A 283 15.32 -28.38 -13.08
N THR A 284 15.87 -29.37 -13.82
CA THR A 284 16.65 -29.10 -15.04
C THR A 284 15.75 -29.00 -16.28
N ASP A 285 14.50 -29.45 -16.20
CA ASP A 285 13.56 -29.46 -17.34
C ASP A 285 12.10 -29.21 -16.87
N PRO A 286 11.80 -28.02 -16.28
CA PRO A 286 10.48 -27.66 -15.82
C PRO A 286 9.41 -27.77 -16.90
N LYS A 287 8.22 -28.30 -16.56
CA LYS A 287 7.11 -28.52 -17.49
C LYS A 287 5.89 -27.71 -17.12
N MET A 288 5.47 -26.84 -18.01
CA MET A 288 4.19 -26.14 -17.82
C MET A 288 3.04 -27.17 -17.87
N GLU A 289 2.23 -27.22 -16.82
CA GLU A 289 1.05 -28.06 -16.75
C GLU A 289 -0.20 -27.33 -17.24
N LYS A 290 -0.47 -26.15 -16.67
CA LYS A 290 -1.63 -25.34 -17.04
C LYS A 290 -1.39 -23.88 -16.79
N LYS A 291 -2.06 -23.04 -17.57
CA LYS A 291 -2.21 -21.61 -17.38
C LYS A 291 -3.68 -21.30 -17.17
N ILE A 292 -4.00 -20.58 -16.12
CA ILE A 292 -5.33 -20.09 -15.77
C ILE A 292 -5.32 -18.59 -15.98
N VAL A 293 -6.36 -18.05 -16.63
CA VAL A 293 -6.48 -16.62 -16.93
C VAL A 293 -7.68 -16.04 -16.19
N GLN A 294 -7.47 -14.95 -15.49
CA GLN A 294 -8.47 -14.23 -14.71
C GLN A 294 -8.59 -12.79 -15.19
N SER A 295 -9.79 -12.30 -15.44
CA SER A 295 -10.04 -10.90 -15.83
C SER A 295 -9.49 -9.91 -14.80
N GLY A 296 -8.81 -8.86 -15.28
CA GLY A 296 -8.37 -7.72 -14.48
C GLY A 296 -6.87 -7.67 -14.20
N ASP A 297 -6.42 -6.50 -13.77
CA ASP A 297 -5.04 -6.24 -13.38
C ASP A 297 -4.75 -6.92 -12.04
N TYR A 298 -3.63 -7.61 -11.95
CA TYR A 298 -3.20 -8.28 -10.72
C TYR A 298 -3.09 -7.29 -9.56
N MET A 299 -3.66 -7.66 -8.43
CA MET A 299 -3.55 -6.90 -7.20
C MET A 299 -2.65 -7.59 -6.19
N SER A 300 -2.89 -8.87 -5.94
CA SER A 300 -2.11 -9.69 -5.04
C SER A 300 -2.59 -11.14 -5.02
N SER A 301 -1.86 -11.99 -4.30
CA SER A 301 -2.23 -13.39 -4.09
C SER A 301 -1.83 -13.85 -2.68
N ARG A 302 -2.38 -14.98 -2.26
CA ARG A 302 -1.99 -15.69 -1.04
C ARG A 302 -2.02 -17.19 -1.31
N MET A 303 -1.17 -17.92 -0.62
CA MET A 303 -1.17 -19.38 -0.65
C MET A 303 -1.41 -19.94 0.75
N VAL A 304 -2.40 -20.83 0.89
CA VAL A 304 -2.72 -21.52 2.14
C VAL A 304 -2.75 -23.02 1.85
N GLY A 305 -1.80 -23.75 2.42
CA GLY A 305 -1.59 -25.13 2.05
C GLY A 305 -1.29 -25.27 0.55
N ASN A 306 -2.05 -26.10 -0.15
CA ASN A 306 -1.95 -26.30 -1.59
C ASN A 306 -2.93 -25.47 -2.43
N VAL A 307 -3.50 -24.41 -1.86
CA VAL A 307 -4.44 -23.53 -2.57
C VAL A 307 -3.85 -22.14 -2.72
N VAL A 308 -3.78 -21.66 -3.96
CA VAL A 308 -3.44 -20.28 -4.31
C VAL A 308 -4.73 -19.48 -4.51
N TYR A 309 -4.83 -18.36 -3.81
CA TYR A 309 -5.91 -17.38 -3.93
C TYR A 309 -5.37 -16.16 -4.67
N THR A 310 -5.96 -15.82 -5.81
CA THR A 310 -5.55 -14.66 -6.62
C THR A 310 -6.63 -13.59 -6.64
N PHE A 311 -6.20 -12.33 -6.58
CA PHE A 311 -7.07 -11.17 -6.57
C PHE A 311 -6.67 -10.22 -7.69
N SER A 312 -7.66 -9.78 -8.48
CA SER A 312 -7.46 -8.81 -9.54
C SER A 312 -8.57 -7.77 -9.57
N GLN A 313 -8.30 -6.61 -10.16
CA GLN A 313 -9.29 -5.56 -10.36
C GLN A 313 -9.64 -5.42 -11.84
N LYS A 314 -10.90 -5.70 -12.19
CA LYS A 314 -11.43 -5.60 -13.56
C LYS A 314 -12.32 -4.39 -13.72
N SER A 315 -11.87 -3.42 -14.53
CA SER A 315 -12.70 -2.32 -15.00
C SER A 315 -13.26 -2.61 -16.39
N PHE A 316 -14.42 -2.05 -16.68
CA PHE A 316 -15.07 -2.18 -17.99
C PHE A 316 -15.19 -0.82 -18.67
N GLU A 317 -15.05 -0.83 -20.00
CA GLU A 317 -15.37 0.35 -20.80
C GLU A 317 -16.88 0.60 -20.78
N LEU A 318 -17.32 1.56 -19.97
CA LEU A 318 -18.72 1.79 -19.64
C LEU A 318 -19.58 2.15 -20.86
N ASP A 319 -18.98 2.62 -21.97
CA ASP A 319 -19.65 2.88 -23.23
C ASP A 319 -20.03 1.59 -23.98
N GLU A 320 -19.31 0.53 -23.74
CA GLU A 320 -19.49 -0.76 -24.41
C GLU A 320 -20.43 -1.72 -23.68
N ILE A 321 -20.84 -1.43 -22.44
CA ILE A 321 -21.71 -2.32 -21.67
C ILE A 321 -23.11 -2.48 -22.27
N LYS A 322 -23.58 -3.72 -22.41
CA LYS A 322 -24.87 -4.05 -23.01
C LYS A 322 -25.69 -4.97 -22.11
N LYS A 323 -26.87 -4.55 -21.67
CA LYS A 323 -27.74 -5.19 -20.67
C LYS A 323 -27.94 -6.71 -20.82
N ARG A 324 -27.86 -7.27 -22.01
CA ARG A 324 -28.09 -8.69 -22.29
C ARG A 324 -26.84 -9.41 -22.80
N LYS A 325 -25.73 -8.72 -22.83
CA LYS A 325 -24.43 -9.21 -23.24
C LYS A 325 -23.53 -9.20 -22.00
N TYR A 326 -23.61 -10.28 -21.21
CA TYR A 326 -23.00 -10.34 -19.88
C TYR A 326 -21.48 -10.17 -19.94
N GLU A 327 -20.83 -10.78 -20.94
CA GLU A 327 -19.41 -10.63 -21.22
C GLU A 327 -18.96 -9.16 -21.41
N SER A 328 -19.86 -8.23 -21.64
CA SER A 328 -19.54 -6.80 -21.73
C SER A 328 -19.46 -6.09 -20.39
N TYR A 329 -19.78 -6.73 -19.26
CA TYR A 329 -19.76 -6.12 -17.94
C TYR A 329 -19.68 -7.12 -16.76
N VAL A 330 -19.38 -8.37 -17.04
CA VAL A 330 -19.16 -9.43 -16.04
C VAL A 330 -17.78 -10.02 -16.29
N PRO A 331 -16.92 -10.15 -15.26
CA PRO A 331 -15.60 -10.76 -15.41
C PRO A 331 -15.65 -12.22 -15.87
N GLU A 332 -14.52 -12.68 -16.40
CA GLU A 332 -14.30 -14.05 -16.90
C GLU A 332 -13.11 -14.68 -16.17
N VAL A 333 -13.14 -16.00 -16.04
CA VAL A 333 -12.01 -16.83 -15.58
C VAL A 333 -11.95 -18.05 -16.48
N ASP A 334 -10.80 -18.33 -17.08
CA ASP A 334 -10.59 -19.40 -18.09
C ASP A 334 -11.58 -19.30 -19.26
N ASP A 335 -11.75 -18.11 -19.84
CA ASP A 335 -12.69 -17.81 -20.93
C ASP A 335 -14.18 -18.05 -20.59
N GLU A 336 -14.51 -18.26 -19.31
CA GLU A 336 -15.86 -18.44 -18.83
C GLU A 336 -16.37 -17.21 -18.08
N VAL A 337 -17.47 -16.61 -18.53
CA VAL A 337 -18.15 -15.54 -17.82
C VAL A 337 -18.65 -16.08 -16.47
N LEU A 338 -18.36 -15.37 -15.37
CA LEU A 338 -18.79 -15.79 -14.04
C LEU A 338 -20.31 -15.93 -13.98
N GLU A 339 -20.80 -16.97 -13.33
CA GLU A 339 -22.23 -17.19 -13.14
C GLU A 339 -22.88 -16.15 -12.24
N ASN A 340 -24.18 -15.95 -12.37
CA ASN A 340 -24.92 -14.97 -11.58
C ASN A 340 -24.75 -15.15 -10.04
N GLY A 341 -24.60 -16.38 -9.56
CA GLY A 341 -24.36 -16.72 -8.16
C GLY A 341 -22.98 -16.31 -7.66
N GLN A 342 -22.02 -16.21 -8.55
CA GLN A 342 -20.64 -15.80 -8.26
C GLN A 342 -20.44 -14.28 -8.28
N ILE A 343 -21.47 -13.50 -8.64
CA ILE A 343 -21.41 -12.06 -8.66
C ILE A 343 -22.05 -11.49 -7.38
N ILE A 344 -21.26 -10.74 -6.64
CA ILE A 344 -21.68 -10.01 -5.45
C ILE A 344 -21.82 -8.54 -5.79
N VAL A 345 -22.96 -7.96 -5.47
CA VAL A 345 -23.21 -6.52 -5.62
C VAL A 345 -23.61 -5.97 -4.26
N PRO A 346 -22.66 -5.50 -3.46
CA PRO A 346 -22.94 -4.92 -2.14
C PRO A 346 -23.92 -3.75 -2.23
N ASP A 347 -24.63 -3.49 -1.15
CA ASP A 347 -25.49 -2.33 -1.08
C ASP A 347 -24.64 -1.04 -1.11
N LYS A 348 -25.12 -0.07 -1.86
CA LYS A 348 -24.43 1.22 -2.08
C LYS A 348 -23.09 1.15 -2.86
N SER A 349 -22.76 0.03 -3.53
CA SER A 349 -21.62 0.01 -4.47
C SER A 349 -21.81 1.05 -5.56
N PHE A 350 -20.79 1.87 -5.79
CA PHE A 350 -20.81 2.95 -6.77
C PHE A 350 -19.41 3.10 -7.38
N CYS A 351 -19.11 2.29 -8.38
CA CYS A 351 -17.81 2.15 -9.01
C CYS A 351 -17.95 1.58 -10.43
N ASP A 352 -16.88 1.53 -11.18
CA ASP A 352 -16.78 0.99 -12.54
C ASP A 352 -16.02 -0.33 -12.62
N SER A 353 -15.63 -0.88 -11.49
CA SER A 353 -14.75 -2.04 -11.42
C SER A 353 -15.31 -3.15 -10.53
N TYR A 354 -14.79 -4.35 -10.76
CA TYR A 354 -14.96 -5.50 -9.89
C TYR A 354 -13.61 -5.90 -9.29
N MET A 355 -13.65 -6.31 -8.06
CA MET A 355 -12.63 -7.17 -7.50
C MET A 355 -12.98 -8.62 -7.85
N VAL A 356 -12.07 -9.32 -8.48
CA VAL A 356 -12.22 -10.74 -8.89
C VAL A 356 -11.31 -11.58 -8.01
N ALA A 357 -11.83 -12.66 -7.45
CA ALA A 357 -11.09 -13.63 -6.68
C ALA A 357 -11.23 -15.03 -7.27
N THR A 358 -10.13 -15.75 -7.35
CA THR A 358 -10.08 -17.14 -7.83
C THR A 358 -9.23 -17.96 -6.88
N SER A 359 -9.65 -19.15 -6.51
CA SER A 359 -8.90 -20.15 -5.77
C SER A 359 -8.52 -21.32 -6.66
N ILE A 360 -7.26 -21.74 -6.57
CA ILE A 360 -6.67 -22.74 -7.47
C ILE A 360 -5.96 -23.78 -6.61
N ASN A 361 -6.32 -25.03 -6.76
CA ASN A 361 -5.58 -26.14 -6.17
C ASN A 361 -4.32 -26.41 -6.99
N VAL A 362 -3.16 -26.31 -6.37
CA VAL A 362 -1.85 -26.42 -7.04
C VAL A 362 -1.52 -27.86 -7.44
N ASP A 363 -2.02 -28.85 -6.71
CA ASP A 363 -1.78 -30.28 -7.02
C ASP A 363 -2.58 -30.76 -8.23
N SER A 364 -3.89 -30.44 -8.27
CA SER A 364 -4.76 -30.84 -9.39
C SER A 364 -4.73 -29.85 -10.55
N VAL A 365 -4.20 -28.66 -10.33
CA VAL A 365 -4.16 -27.51 -11.26
C VAL A 365 -5.56 -27.15 -11.77
N GLU A 366 -6.53 -27.14 -10.85
CA GLU A 366 -7.93 -26.82 -11.14
C GLU A 366 -8.41 -25.63 -10.31
N VAL A 367 -9.27 -24.81 -10.91
CA VAL A 367 -10.02 -23.77 -10.19
C VAL A 367 -11.01 -24.45 -9.26
N ILE A 368 -10.94 -24.15 -7.96
CA ILE A 368 -11.88 -24.65 -6.95
C ILE A 368 -13.13 -23.77 -6.94
N ASP A 369 -12.95 -22.46 -6.75
CA ASP A 369 -14.02 -21.48 -6.72
C ASP A 369 -13.58 -20.15 -7.35
N LYS A 370 -14.56 -19.36 -7.76
CA LYS A 370 -14.35 -18.05 -8.37
C LYS A 370 -15.51 -17.11 -8.06
N MET A 371 -15.21 -15.86 -7.77
CA MET A 371 -16.21 -14.85 -7.49
C MET A 371 -15.80 -13.48 -8.01
N ALA A 372 -16.76 -12.58 -8.21
CA ALA A 372 -16.49 -11.18 -8.45
C ALA A 372 -17.42 -10.30 -7.61
N MET A 373 -16.85 -9.30 -6.97
CA MET A 373 -17.57 -8.31 -6.18
C MET A 373 -17.50 -6.95 -6.85
N LEU A 374 -18.64 -6.31 -7.09
CA LEU A 374 -18.69 -4.95 -7.61
C LEU A 374 -18.20 -3.97 -6.55
N GLY A 375 -17.00 -3.46 -6.72
CA GLY A 375 -16.26 -2.60 -5.82
C GLY A 375 -14.79 -2.62 -6.19
N GLY A 376 -14.04 -1.62 -5.74
CA GLY A 376 -12.58 -1.61 -5.73
C GLY A 376 -12.05 -2.00 -4.37
N ALA A 377 -10.74 -2.10 -4.26
CA ALA A 377 -10.01 -2.15 -3.00
C ALA A 377 -8.71 -1.37 -3.16
N ASP A 378 -8.45 -0.44 -2.24
CA ASP A 378 -7.17 0.26 -2.18
C ASP A 378 -6.13 -0.54 -1.39
N SER A 379 -6.62 -1.38 -0.48
CA SER A 379 -5.81 -2.27 0.35
C SER A 379 -6.60 -3.51 0.73
N PHE A 380 -5.90 -4.58 1.11
CA PHE A 380 -6.57 -5.79 1.61
C PHE A 380 -5.71 -6.47 2.68
N TYR A 381 -6.36 -7.26 3.50
CA TYR A 381 -5.75 -8.08 4.53
C TYR A 381 -6.28 -9.51 4.45
N VAL A 382 -5.41 -10.50 4.60
CA VAL A 382 -5.77 -11.92 4.62
C VAL A 382 -5.32 -12.50 5.95
N SER A 383 -6.29 -12.96 6.74
CA SER A 383 -6.08 -13.78 7.93
C SER A 383 -6.12 -15.26 7.57
N SER A 384 -6.03 -16.14 8.55
CA SER A 384 -6.10 -17.60 8.31
C SER A 384 -7.41 -18.07 7.69
N ASN A 385 -8.52 -17.33 7.84
CA ASN A 385 -9.86 -17.75 7.41
C ASN A 385 -10.66 -16.66 6.68
N ASN A 386 -10.15 -15.42 6.62
CA ASN A 386 -10.88 -14.30 6.09
C ASN A 386 -10.01 -13.39 5.21
N ILE A 387 -10.65 -12.76 4.25
CA ILE A 387 -10.09 -11.74 3.38
C ILE A 387 -10.87 -10.45 3.64
N TYR A 388 -10.17 -9.37 3.93
CA TYR A 388 -10.73 -8.06 4.19
C TYR A 388 -10.29 -7.11 3.09
N PHE A 389 -11.23 -6.60 2.30
CA PHE A 389 -11.00 -5.57 1.29
C PHE A 389 -11.34 -4.22 1.87
N ILE A 390 -10.39 -3.31 1.82
CA ILE A 390 -10.52 -1.94 2.31
C ILE A 390 -10.58 -1.01 1.10
N ASP A 391 -11.63 -0.21 1.04
CA ASP A 391 -11.90 0.73 -0.04
C ASP A 391 -12.11 2.13 0.55
N ARG A 392 -11.25 3.06 0.15
CA ARG A 392 -11.33 4.46 0.55
C ARG A 392 -12.14 5.23 -0.49
N TYR A 393 -13.27 5.73 -0.08
CA TYR A 393 -14.17 6.43 -0.99
C TYR A 393 -13.60 7.77 -1.44
N TYR A 394 -13.54 8.01 -2.76
CA TYR A 394 -13.11 9.27 -3.36
C TYR A 394 -14.32 10.11 -3.78
N ASP A 395 -14.44 11.33 -3.22
CA ASP A 395 -15.46 12.30 -3.62
C ASP A 395 -14.98 13.13 -4.82
N TRP A 396 -15.40 12.74 -6.01
CA TRP A 396 -15.06 13.42 -7.27
C TRP A 396 -15.53 14.88 -7.34
N LYS A 397 -16.54 15.27 -6.56
CA LYS A 397 -17.03 16.65 -6.54
C LYS A 397 -16.11 17.59 -5.79
N ARG A 398 -15.39 17.06 -4.79
CA ARG A 398 -14.46 17.82 -3.97
C ARG A 398 -13.01 17.55 -4.34
N TYR A 399 -12.75 16.62 -5.27
CA TYR A 399 -11.41 16.12 -5.58
C TYR A 399 -10.65 15.68 -4.32
N THR A 400 -11.34 15.05 -3.38
CA THR A 400 -10.78 14.57 -2.12
C THR A 400 -11.33 13.20 -1.77
N TYR A 401 -10.58 12.45 -0.97
CA TYR A 401 -11.12 11.26 -0.33
C TYR A 401 -12.09 11.66 0.78
N GLU A 402 -13.18 10.90 0.92
CA GLU A 402 -14.03 11.03 2.10
C GLU A 402 -13.25 10.58 3.35
N ASP A 403 -13.60 11.17 4.51
CA ASP A 403 -12.97 10.83 5.79
C ASP A 403 -13.54 9.50 6.37
N SER A 404 -13.76 8.52 5.50
CA SER A 404 -14.21 7.17 5.87
C SER A 404 -13.80 6.14 4.83
N SER A 405 -13.57 4.92 5.30
CA SER A 405 -13.30 3.75 4.48
C SER A 405 -14.32 2.65 4.74
N SER A 406 -14.51 1.77 3.77
CA SER A 406 -15.33 0.57 3.92
C SER A 406 -14.47 -0.68 4.04
N ILE A 407 -14.95 -1.65 4.81
CA ILE A 407 -14.36 -2.98 4.93
C ILE A 407 -15.35 -3.97 4.35
N THR A 408 -14.92 -4.83 3.45
CA THR A 408 -15.69 -5.98 2.98
C THR A 408 -15.01 -7.25 3.43
N LYS A 409 -15.74 -8.13 4.12
CA LYS A 409 -15.25 -9.42 4.61
C LYS A 409 -15.75 -10.55 3.72
N ILE A 410 -14.82 -11.39 3.28
CA ILE A 410 -15.05 -12.66 2.61
C ILE A 410 -14.35 -13.73 3.42
N SER A 411 -15.06 -14.73 3.91
CA SER A 411 -14.43 -15.90 4.48
C SER A 411 -14.03 -16.88 3.38
N TYR A 412 -12.99 -17.68 3.64
CA TYR A 412 -12.56 -18.76 2.77
C TYR A 412 -12.26 -20.01 3.58
N ASP A 413 -12.51 -21.18 2.97
CA ASP A 413 -12.26 -22.48 3.58
C ASP A 413 -11.99 -23.51 2.48
N GLU A 414 -10.81 -24.15 2.49
CA GLU A 414 -10.38 -25.13 1.48
C GLU A 414 -10.59 -24.70 0.01
N GLY A 415 -10.54 -23.39 -0.24
CA GLY A 415 -10.70 -22.79 -1.57
C GLY A 415 -12.08 -22.19 -1.84
N ASP A 416 -13.13 -22.56 -1.10
CA ASP A 416 -14.46 -21.98 -1.26
C ASP A 416 -14.57 -20.57 -0.69
N PHE A 417 -15.17 -19.63 -1.41
CA PHE A 417 -15.39 -18.26 -0.98
C PHE A 417 -16.81 -18.03 -0.45
N LYS A 418 -16.94 -17.25 0.60
CA LYS A 418 -18.23 -16.83 1.12
C LYS A 418 -18.22 -15.36 1.52
N TYR A 419 -19.06 -14.57 0.88
CA TYR A 419 -19.30 -13.18 1.30
C TYR A 419 -19.97 -13.15 2.69
N VAL A 420 -19.35 -12.44 3.64
CA VAL A 420 -19.86 -12.30 5.01
C VAL A 420 -20.62 -10.99 5.16
N GLY A 421 -19.98 -9.85 4.87
CA GLY A 421 -20.60 -8.56 5.09
C GLY A 421 -19.71 -7.37 4.75
N LYS A 422 -20.21 -6.18 5.09
CA LYS A 422 -19.53 -4.91 4.88
C LYS A 422 -19.65 -4.03 6.13
N GLY A 423 -18.54 -3.50 6.60
CA GLY A 423 -18.43 -2.50 7.66
C GLY A 423 -17.88 -1.17 7.15
N THR A 424 -17.78 -0.19 8.05
CA THR A 424 -17.14 1.11 7.77
C THR A 424 -16.39 1.62 8.99
N PHE A 425 -15.33 2.39 8.76
CA PHE A 425 -14.59 3.08 9.82
C PHE A 425 -14.18 4.49 9.37
N PRO A 426 -13.94 5.43 10.30
CA PRO A 426 -13.46 6.76 9.98
C PRO A 426 -12.01 6.73 9.45
N GLY A 427 -11.73 7.57 8.44
CA GLY A 427 -10.39 7.76 7.91
C GLY A 427 -9.89 6.64 7.02
N TYR A 428 -8.59 6.38 7.08
CA TYR A 428 -7.90 5.39 6.25
C TYR A 428 -6.80 4.67 7.04
N ILE A 429 -6.46 3.48 6.60
CA ILE A 429 -5.26 2.75 7.05
C ILE A 429 -4.09 3.08 6.13
N ILE A 430 -2.87 3.08 6.64
CA ILE A 430 -1.67 3.32 5.81
C ILE A 430 -1.29 2.10 4.98
N ASN A 431 -1.45 0.94 5.57
CA ASN A 431 -1.17 -0.36 4.96
C ASN A 431 -1.92 -1.43 5.75
N ASP A 432 -1.72 -2.66 5.37
CA ASP A 432 -2.36 -3.80 5.99
C ASP A 432 -1.78 -4.19 7.38
N TYR A 433 -0.64 -3.64 7.85
CA TYR A 433 -0.23 -3.74 9.26
C TYR A 433 -1.14 -2.96 10.21
N SER A 434 -1.84 -1.98 9.68
CA SER A 434 -2.82 -1.21 10.43
C SER A 434 -4.09 -1.98 10.77
N ILE A 435 -4.24 -3.22 10.31
CA ILE A 435 -5.42 -4.08 10.48
C ILE A 435 -4.99 -5.50 10.87
N ASP A 436 -5.74 -6.14 11.75
CA ASP A 436 -5.44 -7.48 12.26
C ASP A 436 -6.70 -8.22 12.71
N GLU A 437 -6.71 -9.54 12.59
CA GLU A 437 -7.76 -10.41 13.13
C GLU A 437 -7.18 -11.29 14.23
N TYR A 438 -7.78 -11.22 15.41
CA TYR A 438 -7.37 -12.01 16.56
C TYR A 438 -8.56 -12.38 17.41
N ASP A 439 -8.67 -13.66 17.79
CA ASP A 439 -9.73 -14.24 18.64
C ASP A 439 -11.16 -13.86 18.19
N GLY A 440 -11.39 -13.84 16.86
CA GLY A 440 -12.71 -13.53 16.27
C GLY A 440 -13.05 -12.03 16.20
N TYR A 441 -12.11 -11.16 16.52
CA TYR A 441 -12.26 -9.70 16.40
C TYR A 441 -11.33 -9.16 15.31
N LEU A 442 -11.87 -8.23 14.52
CA LEU A 442 -11.07 -7.42 13.61
C LEU A 442 -10.68 -6.13 14.32
N ARG A 443 -9.39 -5.84 14.35
CA ARG A 443 -8.79 -4.67 15.02
C ARG A 443 -8.07 -3.83 13.98
N LEU A 444 -8.22 -2.51 14.03
CA LEU A 444 -7.48 -1.64 13.11
C LEU A 444 -7.15 -0.29 13.74
N VAL A 445 -6.08 0.31 13.26
CA VAL A 445 -5.72 1.69 13.55
C VAL A 445 -5.84 2.54 12.27
N SER A 446 -6.45 3.71 12.38
CA SER A 446 -6.65 4.62 11.24
C SER A 446 -6.34 6.07 11.59
N THR A 447 -5.91 6.82 10.57
CA THR A 447 -5.84 8.28 10.61
C THR A 447 -7.12 8.86 10.02
N TYR A 448 -7.80 9.74 10.74
CA TYR A 448 -9.07 10.33 10.33
C TYR A 448 -9.17 11.81 10.70
N ARG A 449 -10.14 12.52 10.12
CA ARG A 449 -10.50 13.88 10.51
C ARG A 449 -11.85 13.90 11.21
N ASP A 450 -11.99 14.77 12.20
CA ASP A 450 -13.27 14.99 12.85
C ASP A 450 -14.13 16.05 12.10
N GLU A 451 -15.30 16.36 12.65
CA GLU A 451 -16.24 17.33 12.06
C GLU A 451 -15.66 18.73 11.86
N ASP A 452 -14.61 19.08 12.62
CA ASP A 452 -13.90 20.36 12.54
C ASP A 452 -12.66 20.29 11.62
N TYR A 453 -12.50 19.17 10.85
CA TYR A 453 -11.36 18.86 10.00
C TYR A 453 -10.02 18.71 10.75
N THR A 454 -10.05 18.55 12.06
CA THR A 454 -8.86 18.27 12.86
C THR A 454 -8.47 16.80 12.69
N GLN A 455 -7.19 16.56 12.37
CA GLN A 455 -6.66 15.22 12.16
C GLN A 455 -6.35 14.54 13.49
N TYR A 456 -6.75 13.28 13.58
CA TYR A 456 -6.52 12.39 14.72
C TYR A 456 -6.24 10.98 14.25
N ASN A 457 -5.81 10.14 15.17
CA ASN A 457 -5.71 8.70 14.99
C ASN A 457 -6.68 7.99 15.93
N GLY A 458 -7.05 6.76 15.60
CA GLY A 458 -7.93 5.95 16.43
C GLY A 458 -7.72 4.47 16.21
N LEU A 459 -8.05 3.68 17.25
CA LEU A 459 -8.09 2.23 17.20
C LEU A 459 -9.55 1.79 17.27
N PHE A 460 -9.94 0.92 16.35
CA PHE A 460 -11.32 0.42 16.17
C PHE A 460 -11.32 -1.10 16.27
N VAL A 461 -12.31 -1.64 16.99
CA VAL A 461 -12.50 -3.10 17.13
C VAL A 461 -13.88 -3.48 16.63
N PHE A 462 -13.97 -4.53 15.83
CA PHE A 462 -15.18 -5.05 15.23
C PHE A 462 -15.35 -6.53 15.60
N ASN A 463 -16.59 -6.97 15.74
CA ASN A 463 -16.92 -8.38 15.87
C ASN A 463 -16.87 -9.11 14.50
N ASP A 464 -17.19 -10.39 14.50
CA ASP A 464 -17.17 -11.26 13.30
C ASP A 464 -18.15 -10.79 12.19
N ASP A 465 -19.24 -10.12 12.56
CA ASP A 465 -20.22 -9.52 11.64
C ASP A 465 -19.83 -8.10 11.16
N LEU A 466 -18.64 -7.62 11.47
CA LEU A 466 -18.15 -6.25 11.21
C LEU A 466 -18.99 -5.14 11.91
N GLU A 467 -19.61 -5.44 13.04
CA GLU A 467 -20.19 -4.44 13.91
C GLU A 467 -19.13 -3.89 14.87
N GLN A 468 -18.98 -2.58 14.95
CA GLN A 468 -18.00 -1.95 15.84
C GLN A 468 -18.40 -2.19 17.30
N VAL A 469 -17.54 -2.88 18.06
CA VAL A 469 -17.77 -3.20 19.49
C VAL A 469 -17.10 -2.19 20.41
N SER A 470 -15.95 -1.65 20.02
CA SER A 470 -15.23 -0.65 20.81
C SER A 470 -14.38 0.28 19.96
N VAL A 471 -13.89 1.37 20.57
CA VAL A 471 -13.04 2.35 19.89
C VAL A 471 -12.26 3.21 20.89
N ILE A 472 -11.00 3.51 20.54
CA ILE A 472 -10.23 4.62 21.12
C ILE A 472 -10.12 5.69 20.06
N LYS A 473 -10.48 6.94 20.37
CA LYS A 473 -10.47 8.07 19.43
C LYS A 473 -9.59 9.20 19.92
N LYS A 474 -9.25 10.11 19.00
CA LYS A 474 -8.52 11.36 19.26
C LYS A 474 -7.12 11.14 19.84
N LEU A 475 -6.41 10.15 19.32
CA LEU A 475 -5.01 9.95 19.63
C LEU A 475 -4.14 10.87 18.76
N ALA A 476 -3.06 11.41 19.30
CA ALA A 476 -2.01 12.15 18.59
C ALA A 476 -2.58 13.19 17.61
N GLU A 477 -3.14 14.28 18.12
CA GLU A 477 -3.74 15.37 17.32
C GLU A 477 -2.73 15.98 16.34
N GLY A 478 -3.13 16.04 15.07
CA GLY A 478 -2.32 16.58 13.97
C GLY A 478 -1.22 15.67 13.46
N GLU A 479 -1.13 14.44 13.97
CA GLU A 479 -0.16 13.43 13.56
C GLU A 479 -0.78 12.37 12.65
N THR A 480 0.05 11.66 11.88
CA THR A 480 -0.35 10.56 10.99
C THR A 480 0.33 9.27 11.46
N ILE A 481 -0.39 8.15 11.42
CA ILE A 481 0.21 6.83 11.65
C ILE A 481 1.29 6.58 10.60
N ARG A 482 2.47 6.09 11.02
CA ARG A 482 3.60 5.74 10.16
C ARG A 482 3.83 4.25 10.08
N SER A 483 3.65 3.56 11.18
CA SER A 483 3.67 2.10 11.25
C SER A 483 2.73 1.59 12.33
N ALA A 484 2.35 0.33 12.22
CA ALA A 484 1.58 -0.36 13.23
C ALA A 484 2.02 -1.83 13.29
N ARG A 485 1.88 -2.44 14.46
CA ARG A 485 2.09 -3.86 14.67
C ARG A 485 1.13 -4.38 15.74
N PHE A 486 0.41 -5.43 15.41
CA PHE A 486 -0.38 -6.18 16.38
C PHE A 486 0.39 -7.45 16.76
N THR A 487 0.53 -7.69 18.05
CA THR A 487 1.21 -8.88 18.61
C THR A 487 0.33 -9.45 19.70
N GLY A 488 -0.37 -10.56 19.42
CA GLY A 488 -1.30 -11.18 20.35
C GLY A 488 -2.36 -10.17 20.85
N GLU A 489 -2.38 -9.92 22.15
CA GLU A 489 -3.34 -9.05 22.84
C GLU A 489 -2.90 -7.57 22.89
N THR A 490 -1.82 -7.18 22.19
CA THR A 490 -1.29 -5.81 22.22
C THR A 490 -1.16 -5.25 20.81
N ALA A 491 -1.44 -3.96 20.65
CA ALA A 491 -1.15 -3.20 19.44
C ALA A 491 -0.10 -2.14 19.72
N TYR A 492 0.90 -2.07 18.85
CA TYR A 492 1.92 -1.02 18.82
C TYR A 492 1.74 -0.20 17.54
N PHE A 493 1.78 1.13 17.64
CA PHE A 493 1.78 1.97 16.45
C PHE A 493 2.50 3.30 16.69
N VAL A 494 3.19 3.75 15.65
CA VAL A 494 3.96 4.98 15.61
C VAL A 494 3.14 6.04 14.88
N THR A 495 3.04 7.25 15.47
CA THR A 495 2.49 8.42 14.78
C THR A 495 3.60 9.46 14.62
N PHE A 496 3.53 10.32 13.61
CA PHE A 496 4.56 11.32 13.34
C PHE A 496 4.02 12.67 12.87
N ARG A 497 4.64 13.70 13.42
CA ARG A 497 4.63 15.05 12.87
C ARG A 497 6.02 15.71 12.96
N ASN A 498 6.65 15.73 14.13
CA ASN A 498 7.99 16.27 14.38
C ASN A 498 8.75 15.45 15.43
N THR A 499 8.08 14.71 16.29
CA THR A 499 8.61 13.75 17.27
C THR A 499 7.60 12.64 17.41
N ASP A 500 8.06 11.39 17.44
CA ASP A 500 7.20 10.22 17.40
C ASP A 500 6.81 9.71 18.77
N PRO A 501 5.52 9.57 19.07
CA PRO A 501 5.12 8.59 20.06
C PRO A 501 4.93 7.20 19.43
N LEU A 502 5.60 6.21 20.01
CA LEU A 502 5.20 4.80 19.92
C LEU A 502 4.13 4.56 20.98
N PHE A 503 2.94 4.17 20.57
CA PHE A 503 1.83 3.80 21.45
C PHE A 503 1.79 2.32 21.70
N ALA A 504 1.51 1.89 22.94
CA ALA A 504 1.09 0.55 23.29
C ALA A 504 -0.39 0.57 23.70
N VAL A 505 -1.15 -0.42 23.21
CA VAL A 505 -2.59 -0.55 23.50
C VAL A 505 -2.89 -1.99 23.89
N ASP A 506 -3.42 -2.17 25.11
CA ASP A 506 -3.95 -3.44 25.61
C ASP A 506 -5.31 -3.74 24.95
N LEU A 507 -5.40 -4.88 24.28
CA LEU A 507 -6.55 -5.41 23.57
C LEU A 507 -7.03 -6.74 24.17
N SER A 508 -6.54 -7.13 25.34
CA SER A 508 -6.95 -8.36 26.04
C SER A 508 -8.45 -8.42 26.35
N ASP A 509 -9.07 -7.23 26.53
CA ASP A 509 -10.53 -7.07 26.54
C ASP A 509 -10.93 -6.25 25.30
N PRO A 510 -11.35 -6.90 24.20
CA PRO A 510 -11.66 -6.21 22.95
C PRO A 510 -12.85 -5.25 23.04
N GLU A 511 -13.70 -5.38 24.07
CA GLU A 511 -14.78 -4.42 24.32
C GLU A 511 -14.30 -3.16 25.08
N ASN A 512 -13.12 -3.22 25.73
CA ASN A 512 -12.58 -2.12 26.54
C ASN A 512 -11.07 -1.90 26.31
N PRO A 513 -10.63 -1.63 25.09
CA PRO A 513 -9.20 -1.40 24.78
C PRO A 513 -8.66 -0.18 25.53
N LYS A 514 -7.37 -0.23 25.91
CA LYS A 514 -6.73 0.82 26.69
C LYS A 514 -5.35 1.16 26.14
N VAL A 515 -5.06 2.43 25.99
CA VAL A 515 -3.67 2.90 25.84
C VAL A 515 -2.96 2.63 27.18
N THR A 516 -1.94 1.82 27.14
CA THR A 516 -1.16 1.41 28.32
C THR A 516 0.04 2.30 28.52
N ASP A 517 0.69 2.67 27.42
CA ASP A 517 1.86 3.54 27.46
C ASP A 517 2.04 4.27 26.13
N TYR A 518 2.89 5.30 26.11
CA TYR A 518 3.38 5.96 24.90
C TYR A 518 4.79 6.53 25.12
N LEU A 519 5.71 6.18 24.23
CA LEU A 519 7.12 6.59 24.28
C LEU A 519 7.41 7.60 23.17
N LYS A 520 7.97 8.78 23.50
CA LYS A 520 8.39 9.79 22.51
C LYS A 520 9.86 9.63 22.20
N ILE A 521 10.17 9.43 20.93
CA ILE A 521 11.52 9.22 20.42
C ILE A 521 11.85 10.18 19.25
N PRO A 522 13.11 10.57 19.04
CA PRO A 522 13.54 11.29 17.84
C PRO A 522 13.52 10.36 16.60
N GLY A 523 13.09 10.88 15.45
CA GLY A 523 12.94 10.07 14.24
C GLY A 523 11.66 9.23 14.25
N PHE A 524 11.44 8.34 13.28
CA PHE A 524 10.27 7.48 13.28
C PHE A 524 10.55 6.10 12.66
N SER A 525 9.94 5.08 13.25
CA SER A 525 9.91 3.73 12.69
C SER A 525 8.78 3.62 11.68
N ALA A 526 9.14 3.37 10.42
CA ALA A 526 8.19 3.13 9.33
C ALA A 526 7.86 1.62 9.17
N TYR A 527 8.69 0.75 9.74
CA TYR A 527 8.49 -0.68 9.84
C TYR A 527 8.76 -1.15 11.27
N LEU A 528 7.93 -2.05 11.78
CA LEU A 528 8.06 -2.68 13.10
C LEU A 528 8.07 -4.20 12.96
N HIS A 529 9.09 -4.86 13.51
CA HIS A 529 9.26 -6.31 13.49
C HIS A 529 9.37 -6.87 14.90
N PRO A 530 8.61 -7.90 15.30
CA PRO A 530 8.84 -8.61 16.55
C PRO A 530 10.24 -9.23 16.57
N TYR A 531 10.96 -9.05 17.66
CA TYR A 531 12.29 -9.59 17.84
C TYR A 531 12.32 -10.43 19.13
N GLY A 532 12.07 -11.74 18.97
CA GLY A 532 11.72 -12.60 20.10
C GLY A 532 10.35 -12.24 20.71
N ASP A 533 10.14 -12.66 21.97
CA ASP A 533 8.83 -12.49 22.64
C ASP A 533 8.65 -11.13 23.30
N ASP A 534 9.75 -10.45 23.65
CA ASP A 534 9.79 -9.27 24.53
C ASP A 534 10.39 -8.02 23.89
N LYS A 535 10.76 -8.07 22.60
CA LYS A 535 11.37 -6.95 21.90
C LYS A 535 10.66 -6.63 20.58
N LEU A 536 10.80 -5.38 20.17
CA LEU A 536 10.29 -4.88 18.89
C LEU A 536 11.40 -4.11 18.17
N LEU A 537 11.79 -4.58 16.98
CA LEU A 537 12.72 -3.86 16.11
C LEU A 537 11.97 -2.82 15.28
N GLY A 538 12.36 -1.57 15.40
CA GLY A 538 11.92 -0.48 14.55
C GLY A 538 12.96 -0.15 13.49
N ILE A 539 12.54 -0.09 12.22
CA ILE A 539 13.37 0.40 11.11
C ILE A 539 12.66 1.61 10.50
N GLY A 540 13.39 2.71 10.34
CA GLY A 540 12.80 3.93 9.84
C GLY A 540 13.81 5.01 9.54
N TYR A 541 13.46 6.24 9.81
CA TYR A 541 14.27 7.38 9.46
C TYR A 541 14.73 8.14 10.69
N ASN A 542 15.99 8.55 10.69
CA ASN A 542 16.47 9.59 11.59
C ASN A 542 16.00 10.95 11.10
N THR A 543 15.63 11.84 12.01
CA THR A 543 15.18 13.19 11.69
C THR A 543 15.91 14.21 12.54
N ASP A 544 16.23 15.35 11.95
CA ASP A 544 16.70 16.51 12.68
C ASP A 544 15.58 17.20 13.51
N GLU A 545 15.92 18.25 14.25
CA GLU A 545 14.95 19.02 15.05
C GLU A 545 13.84 19.69 14.19
N SER A 546 14.06 19.88 12.89
CA SER A 546 13.10 20.42 11.94
C SER A 546 12.15 19.36 11.34
N GLY A 547 12.45 18.06 11.56
CA GLY A 547 11.72 16.91 11.05
C GLY A 547 12.14 16.50 9.64
N ILE A 548 13.30 16.95 9.17
CA ILE A 548 13.89 16.54 7.89
C ILE A 548 14.57 15.18 8.10
N THR A 549 14.24 14.20 7.26
CA THR A 549 14.86 12.88 7.25
C THR A 549 16.21 12.92 6.53
N ASN A 550 17.25 12.34 7.13
CA ASN A 550 18.61 12.39 6.60
C ASN A 550 19.30 11.02 6.53
N SER A 551 18.81 10.01 7.21
CA SER A 551 19.45 8.69 7.27
C SER A 551 18.49 7.61 7.77
N ILE A 552 18.89 6.35 7.67
CA ILE A 552 18.15 5.22 8.22
C ILE A 552 18.46 5.08 9.72
N LYS A 553 17.43 4.75 10.50
CA LYS A 553 17.53 4.48 11.94
C LYS A 553 17.01 3.10 12.26
N LEU A 554 17.77 2.35 13.04
CA LEU A 554 17.33 1.15 13.75
C LEU A 554 17.04 1.53 15.19
N SER A 555 15.96 0.99 15.76
CA SER A 555 15.59 1.14 17.17
C SER A 555 15.20 -0.21 17.74
N MET A 556 15.69 -0.55 18.91
CA MET A 556 15.21 -1.72 19.64
C MET A 556 14.38 -1.25 20.83
N PHE A 557 13.17 -1.78 20.94
CA PHE A 557 12.24 -1.47 22.03
C PHE A 557 12.08 -2.71 22.91
N ASP A 558 12.15 -2.53 24.23
CA ASP A 558 11.65 -3.50 25.21
C ASP A 558 10.13 -3.34 25.32
N ILE A 559 9.42 -4.42 25.03
CA ILE A 559 7.96 -4.53 25.10
C ILE A 559 7.50 -5.63 26.07
N SER A 560 8.40 -6.11 26.93
CA SER A 560 8.10 -7.14 27.93
C SER A 560 6.99 -6.74 28.91
N ASP A 561 6.86 -5.45 29.21
CA ASP A 561 5.73 -4.86 29.92
C ASP A 561 5.04 -3.81 29.04
N PRO A 562 3.85 -4.08 28.50
CA PRO A 562 3.13 -3.10 27.67
C PRO A 562 2.68 -1.83 28.43
N TYR A 563 2.91 -1.74 29.72
CA TYR A 563 2.68 -0.56 30.56
C TYR A 563 3.95 0.27 30.83
N ASP A 564 5.11 -0.19 30.35
CA ASP A 564 6.41 0.48 30.53
C ASP A 564 7.34 0.13 29.36
N ILE A 565 7.06 0.71 28.17
CA ILE A 565 7.83 0.48 26.95
C ILE A 565 9.05 1.39 26.91
N GLU A 566 10.21 0.84 26.59
CA GLU A 566 11.46 1.60 26.54
C GLU A 566 12.18 1.42 25.18
N GLU A 567 12.77 2.48 24.62
CA GLU A 567 13.75 2.38 23.54
C GLU A 567 15.11 2.06 24.18
N ILE A 568 15.53 0.81 24.08
CA ILE A 568 16.73 0.32 24.79
C ILE A 568 18.01 0.54 23.99
N GLU A 569 17.93 0.64 22.66
CA GLU A 569 19.10 0.87 21.80
C GLU A 569 18.68 1.52 20.48
N THR A 570 19.59 2.35 19.93
CA THR A 570 19.44 2.94 18.60
C THR A 570 20.73 2.92 17.80
N LYS A 571 20.62 2.72 16.48
CA LYS A 571 21.73 2.82 15.55
C LYS A 571 21.33 3.64 14.34
N VAL A 572 22.02 4.75 14.09
CA VAL A 572 21.83 5.55 12.89
C VAL A 572 22.81 5.09 11.82
N LEU A 573 22.28 4.80 10.66
CA LEU A 573 23.03 4.39 9.47
C LEU A 573 23.21 5.61 8.57
N TYR A 574 24.15 6.48 8.92
CA TYR A 574 24.34 7.78 8.29
C TYR A 574 24.68 7.70 6.78
N ASP A 575 25.32 6.61 6.36
CA ASP A 575 25.70 6.39 4.96
C ASP A 575 24.48 6.13 4.04
N TYR A 576 23.32 5.79 4.60
CA TYR A 576 22.18 5.30 3.81
C TYR A 576 20.94 6.17 3.95
N SER A 577 20.43 6.60 2.79
CA SER A 577 19.23 7.43 2.67
C SER A 577 17.93 6.62 2.49
N GLN A 578 18.04 5.37 2.01
CA GLN A 578 16.92 4.48 1.74
C GLN A 578 17.22 3.04 2.16
N ALA A 579 16.15 2.28 2.47
CA ALA A 579 16.19 0.86 2.75
C ALA A 579 15.00 0.15 2.11
N SER A 580 15.22 -1.00 1.49
CA SER A 580 14.20 -1.77 0.77
C SER A 580 13.02 -2.16 1.65
N VAL A 581 13.27 -2.55 2.89
CA VAL A 581 12.26 -2.97 3.88
C VAL A 581 11.21 -1.89 4.16
N LEU A 582 11.55 -0.61 3.98
CA LEU A 582 10.62 0.51 4.19
C LEU A 582 9.60 0.67 3.05
N GLN A 583 9.86 0.03 1.90
CA GLN A 583 9.00 0.07 0.71
C GLN A 583 8.39 -1.31 0.42
N ASP A 584 9.18 -2.39 0.56
CA ASP A 584 8.73 -3.77 0.43
C ASP A 584 9.33 -4.61 1.58
N ARG A 585 8.52 -4.96 2.55
CA ARG A 585 8.94 -5.74 3.72
C ARG A 585 9.36 -7.17 3.37
N ARG A 586 8.98 -7.73 2.20
CA ARG A 586 9.46 -9.04 1.73
C ARG A 586 10.95 -9.03 1.47
N ALA A 587 11.52 -7.83 1.28
CA ALA A 587 12.97 -7.63 1.22
C ALA A 587 13.67 -7.72 2.60
N PHE A 588 12.92 -7.84 3.69
CA PHE A 588 13.46 -8.06 5.03
C PHE A 588 13.77 -9.54 5.24
N MET A 589 15.05 -9.88 5.28
CA MET A 589 15.51 -11.19 5.71
C MET A 589 15.57 -11.20 7.25
N PHE A 590 15.00 -12.21 7.89
CA PHE A 590 15.11 -12.42 9.31
C PHE A 590 15.38 -13.89 9.59
N ASN A 591 16.42 -14.19 10.35
CA ASN A 591 16.73 -15.52 10.83
C ASN A 591 16.28 -15.66 12.30
N PRO A 592 15.19 -16.34 12.60
CA PRO A 592 14.70 -16.46 13.98
C PRO A 592 15.57 -17.35 14.86
N GLU A 593 16.52 -18.15 14.29
CA GLU A 593 17.38 -19.02 15.07
C GLU A 593 18.45 -18.24 15.85
N ASP A 594 18.94 -17.14 15.29
CA ASP A 594 20.02 -16.34 15.87
C ASP A 594 19.72 -14.85 15.98
N GLY A 595 18.56 -14.39 15.44
CA GLY A 595 18.16 -12.99 15.44
C GLY A 595 18.83 -12.14 14.35
N THR A 596 19.64 -12.73 13.48
CA THR A 596 20.27 -12.02 12.35
C THR A 596 19.24 -11.52 11.36
N PHE A 597 19.36 -10.26 10.92
CA PHE A 597 18.48 -9.69 9.94
C PHE A 597 19.23 -8.87 8.89
N GLY A 598 18.66 -8.76 7.68
CA GLY A 598 19.29 -8.04 6.59
C GLY A 598 18.30 -7.48 5.58
N PHE A 599 18.73 -6.47 4.86
CA PHE A 599 17.99 -5.82 3.79
C PHE A 599 18.94 -4.99 2.91
N SER A 600 18.50 -4.64 1.71
CA SER A 600 19.29 -3.72 0.87
C SER A 600 19.09 -2.27 1.29
N THR A 601 20.19 -1.52 1.24
CA THR A 601 20.28 -0.08 1.55
C THR A 601 20.85 0.68 0.36
N MET A 602 20.59 1.98 0.28
CA MET A 602 21.08 2.84 -0.78
C MET A 602 21.86 4.02 -0.21
N ALA A 603 23.11 4.14 -0.60
CA ALA A 603 23.93 5.31 -0.40
C ALA A 603 23.77 6.25 -1.61
N ASP A 604 23.34 7.48 -1.36
CA ASP A 604 23.26 8.57 -2.35
C ASP A 604 23.68 9.85 -1.64
N LEU A 605 24.99 10.00 -1.49
CA LEU A 605 25.63 11.07 -0.72
C LEU A 605 26.20 12.19 -1.61
N GLY A 606 26.00 12.09 -2.93
CA GLY A 606 26.56 13.03 -3.91
C GLY A 606 26.13 14.50 -3.67
N TYR A 607 24.94 14.72 -3.07
CA TYR A 607 24.47 16.05 -2.73
C TYR A 607 25.32 16.73 -1.63
N LEU A 608 26.03 15.96 -0.81
CA LEU A 608 26.93 16.49 0.21
C LEU A 608 28.19 17.14 -0.38
N GLU A 609 28.53 16.84 -1.63
CA GLU A 609 29.64 17.49 -2.33
C GLU A 609 29.24 18.86 -2.90
N ASP A 610 27.97 19.17 -3.00
CA ASP A 610 27.46 20.42 -3.56
C ASP A 610 27.74 21.63 -2.64
N ASP A 611 28.42 22.66 -3.20
CA ASP A 611 28.77 23.87 -2.46
C ASP A 611 27.55 24.59 -1.86
N TRP A 612 26.39 24.54 -2.55
CA TRP A 612 25.16 25.16 -2.06
C TRP A 612 24.61 24.45 -0.83
N TYR A 613 24.71 23.12 -0.73
CA TYR A 613 24.25 22.36 0.42
C TYR A 613 25.12 22.69 1.65
N LYS A 614 26.44 22.71 1.48
CA LYS A 614 27.42 23.11 2.52
C LYS A 614 27.19 24.52 3.03
N GLU A 615 26.84 25.47 2.13
CA GLU A 615 26.61 26.89 2.48
C GLU A 615 25.24 27.11 3.15
N TYR A 616 24.21 26.28 2.79
CA TYR A 616 22.86 26.46 3.28
C TYR A 616 22.58 25.72 4.60
N TYR A 617 23.25 24.58 4.83
CA TYR A 617 23.11 23.72 6.02
C TYR A 617 24.42 23.63 6.82
N GLU A 618 25.11 24.72 7.04
CA GLU A 618 26.49 24.77 7.57
C GLU A 618 26.65 23.98 8.90
N GLU A 619 25.73 24.11 9.85
CA GLU A 619 25.80 23.43 11.15
C GLU A 619 25.46 21.94 11.02
N GLU A 620 24.38 21.60 10.31
CA GLU A 620 23.95 20.21 10.07
C GLU A 620 24.93 19.45 9.17
N TYR A 621 25.55 20.14 8.21
CA TYR A 621 26.56 19.57 7.33
C TYR A 621 27.80 19.14 8.12
N ASP A 622 28.32 20.01 9.00
CA ASP A 622 29.50 19.72 9.80
C ASP A 622 29.27 18.52 10.75
N GLU A 623 28.08 18.34 11.29
CA GLU A 623 27.71 17.19 12.10
C GLU A 623 27.57 15.93 11.26
N LEU A 624 26.89 16.00 10.10
CA LEU A 624 26.63 14.83 9.24
C LEU A 624 27.93 14.29 8.66
N ILE A 625 28.83 15.16 8.16
CA ILE A 625 30.07 14.78 7.47
C ILE A 625 31.06 14.04 8.39
N GLU A 626 30.97 14.20 9.70
CA GLU A 626 31.79 13.45 10.67
C GLU A 626 31.40 11.96 10.76
N HIS A 627 30.19 11.60 10.27
CA HIS A 627 29.59 10.28 10.44
C HIS A 627 29.43 9.50 9.13
N VAL A 628 29.56 10.14 7.97
CA VAL A 628 29.38 9.51 6.66
C VAL A 628 30.68 9.10 5.99
N ASP A 629 30.66 8.02 5.26
CA ASP A 629 31.72 7.62 4.34
C ASP A 629 31.37 8.10 2.90
N LEU A 630 31.96 9.21 2.50
CA LEU A 630 31.72 9.81 1.17
C LEU A 630 32.18 8.94 -0.01
N ASP A 631 32.97 7.91 0.23
CA ASP A 631 33.37 6.96 -0.82
C ASP A 631 32.25 5.92 -1.09
N LYS A 632 31.18 5.87 -0.27
CA LYS A 632 30.02 5.01 -0.49
C LYS A 632 29.05 5.63 -1.49
N ASP A 633 28.71 4.86 -2.50
CA ASP A 633 27.71 5.19 -3.52
C ASP A 633 27.04 3.91 -4.02
N GLY A 634 25.75 3.97 -4.37
CA GLY A 634 25.01 2.85 -4.91
C GLY A 634 24.27 1.99 -3.87
N VAL A 635 24.00 0.74 -4.23
CA VAL A 635 23.20 -0.19 -3.44
C VAL A 635 24.10 -1.17 -2.69
N TYR A 636 23.79 -1.38 -1.43
CA TYR A 636 24.47 -2.34 -0.54
C TYR A 636 23.47 -3.37 -0.01
N TYR A 637 23.94 -4.56 0.31
CA TYR A 637 23.23 -5.50 1.15
C TYR A 637 23.83 -5.49 2.55
N THR A 638 23.02 -5.10 3.55
CA THR A 638 23.50 -4.94 4.92
C THR A 638 22.87 -6.02 5.81
N VAL A 639 23.68 -6.60 6.70
CA VAL A 639 23.24 -7.61 7.67
C VAL A 639 23.65 -7.17 9.06
N PHE A 640 22.71 -7.32 9.99
CA PHE A 640 22.84 -6.91 11.39
C PHE A 640 22.50 -8.04 12.33
N ASP A 641 23.05 -7.92 13.53
CA ASP A 641 22.65 -8.65 14.72
C ASP A 641 22.37 -7.67 15.86
N TYR A 642 21.63 -8.12 16.87
CA TYR A 642 21.39 -7.37 18.08
C TYR A 642 21.67 -8.23 19.30
N ASP A 643 22.51 -7.75 20.21
CA ASP A 643 22.85 -8.37 21.48
C ASP A 643 22.60 -7.38 22.63
N ASP A 644 21.98 -7.83 23.72
CA ASP A 644 21.60 -6.98 24.86
C ASP A 644 22.80 -6.26 25.53
N ASP A 645 24.02 -6.82 25.42
CA ASP A 645 25.23 -6.26 26.02
C ASP A 645 26.02 -5.34 25.06
N LYS A 646 25.83 -5.53 23.72
CA LYS A 646 26.63 -4.86 22.69
C LYS A 646 25.83 -3.90 21.81
N GLY A 647 24.50 -4.03 21.81
CA GLY A 647 23.61 -3.31 20.90
C GLY A 647 23.65 -3.87 19.48
N PHE A 648 23.33 -3.04 18.47
CA PHE A 648 23.35 -3.41 17.06
C PHE A 648 24.78 -3.55 16.52
N GLU A 649 25.15 -4.74 16.06
CA GLU A 649 26.39 -5.00 15.30
C GLU A 649 26.08 -5.08 13.79
N ASN A 650 26.90 -4.42 12.95
CA ASN A 650 26.85 -4.61 11.50
C ASN A 650 27.80 -5.76 11.14
N LEU A 651 27.24 -6.86 10.66
CA LEU A 651 27.94 -8.08 10.36
C LEU A 651 28.43 -8.15 8.91
N MET A 652 27.67 -7.56 7.98
CA MET A 652 27.97 -7.51 6.57
C MET A 652 27.47 -6.19 5.96
N ASP A 653 28.28 -5.64 5.07
CA ASP A 653 27.99 -4.40 4.35
C ASP A 653 28.61 -4.49 2.95
N GLU A 654 27.93 -5.20 2.06
CA GLU A 654 28.46 -5.60 0.77
C GLU A 654 27.88 -4.74 -0.35
N HIS A 655 28.76 -4.08 -1.10
CA HIS A 655 28.38 -3.30 -2.27
C HIS A 655 27.90 -4.21 -3.40
N LEU A 656 26.69 -4.00 -3.89
CA LEU A 656 26.11 -4.79 -4.96
C LEU A 656 26.62 -4.29 -6.34
N ASP A 657 26.61 -5.19 -7.31
CA ASP A 657 27.06 -4.85 -8.67
C ASP A 657 26.17 -3.75 -9.28
N GLU A 658 26.77 -2.67 -9.79
CA GLU A 658 26.06 -1.54 -10.40
C GLU A 658 25.08 -1.94 -11.51
N MET A 659 25.33 -3.07 -12.17
CA MET A 659 24.49 -3.58 -13.24
C MET A 659 23.28 -4.37 -12.70
N TYR A 660 23.43 -5.06 -11.59
CA TYR A 660 22.44 -5.98 -11.02
C TYR A 660 21.88 -5.52 -9.69
N GLY A 661 22.61 -4.69 -8.96
CA GLY A 661 22.17 -4.17 -7.66
C GLY A 661 20.97 -3.23 -7.81
N ASN A 662 19.84 -3.67 -7.32
CA ASN A 662 18.61 -2.89 -7.30
C ASN A 662 17.99 -2.95 -5.90
N LEU A 663 17.81 -1.78 -5.30
CA LEU A 663 17.28 -1.65 -3.94
C LEU A 663 16.01 -2.50 -3.73
N MET A 664 15.10 -2.51 -4.68
CA MET A 664 13.77 -3.13 -4.52
C MET A 664 13.72 -4.61 -4.93
N SER A 665 14.59 -5.05 -5.83
CA SER A 665 14.59 -6.43 -6.35
C SER A 665 15.67 -7.32 -5.76
N THR A 666 16.39 -6.84 -4.76
CA THR A 666 17.36 -7.65 -4.02
C THR A 666 16.68 -8.38 -2.86
N ARG A 667 17.00 -9.66 -2.68
CA ARG A 667 16.52 -10.50 -1.57
C ARG A 667 17.68 -11.21 -0.88
N GLY A 668 17.61 -11.32 0.45
CA GLY A 668 18.47 -12.21 1.22
C GLY A 668 17.73 -13.47 1.63
N ILE A 669 18.38 -14.60 1.54
CA ILE A 669 17.84 -15.92 1.91
C ILE A 669 18.88 -16.64 2.74
N VAL A 670 18.52 -17.12 3.92
CA VAL A 670 19.39 -18.00 4.73
C VAL A 670 19.07 -19.45 4.41
N ILE A 671 20.09 -20.25 4.11
CA ILE A 671 19.95 -21.71 3.98
C ILE A 671 21.14 -22.36 4.70
N GLY A 672 20.87 -23.05 5.81
CA GLY A 672 21.90 -23.61 6.69
C GLY A 672 22.86 -22.53 7.18
N ASP A 673 24.16 -22.74 6.98
CA ASP A 673 25.23 -21.84 7.44
C ASP A 673 25.58 -20.74 6.42
N TYR A 674 24.70 -20.42 5.46
CA TYR A 674 24.96 -19.45 4.38
C TYR A 674 23.82 -18.48 4.18
N ILE A 675 24.17 -17.20 3.93
CA ILE A 675 23.29 -16.18 3.40
C ILE A 675 23.47 -16.12 1.89
N TYR A 676 22.39 -16.20 1.14
CA TYR A 676 22.38 -16.01 -0.31
C TYR A 676 21.74 -14.65 -0.61
N VAL A 677 22.52 -13.76 -1.22
CA VAL A 677 22.02 -12.48 -1.71
C VAL A 677 21.69 -12.64 -3.20
N VAL A 678 20.41 -12.42 -3.50
CA VAL A 678 19.86 -12.54 -4.85
C VAL A 678 19.67 -11.13 -5.39
N GLU A 679 20.43 -10.79 -6.43
CA GLU A 679 20.36 -9.50 -7.12
C GLU A 679 19.44 -9.57 -8.35
N SER A 680 18.90 -8.43 -8.78
CA SER A 680 18.24 -8.27 -10.06
C SER A 680 19.13 -8.83 -11.20
N GLY A 681 18.55 -9.43 -12.22
CA GLY A 681 19.33 -10.07 -13.28
C GLY A 681 19.90 -11.44 -12.92
N SER A 682 19.42 -12.04 -11.82
CA SER A 682 19.74 -13.41 -11.39
C SER A 682 21.17 -13.66 -10.92
N LYS A 683 21.91 -12.65 -10.55
CA LYS A 683 23.16 -12.89 -9.83
C LYS A 683 22.83 -13.37 -8.41
N VAL A 684 23.38 -14.49 -8.03
CA VAL A 684 23.25 -15.06 -6.68
C VAL A 684 24.65 -15.21 -6.08
N THR A 685 24.85 -14.60 -4.91
CA THR A 685 26.11 -14.64 -4.17
C THR A 685 25.89 -15.25 -2.80
N SER A 686 26.70 -16.19 -2.38
CA SER A 686 26.66 -16.79 -1.03
C SER A 686 27.72 -16.21 -0.12
N TYR A 687 27.35 -16.07 1.16
CA TYR A 687 28.20 -15.60 2.25
C TYR A 687 28.12 -16.59 3.41
N ASP A 688 29.28 -16.93 3.97
CA ASP A 688 29.38 -17.83 5.12
C ASP A 688 28.97 -17.08 6.40
N THR A 689 28.05 -17.61 7.19
CA THR A 689 27.51 -16.95 8.41
C THR A 689 28.51 -16.89 9.57
N ASP A 690 29.57 -17.71 9.57
CA ASP A 690 30.62 -17.64 10.61
C ASP A 690 31.49 -16.39 10.50
N ASN A 691 31.65 -15.83 9.29
CA ASN A 691 32.58 -14.73 9.03
C ASN A 691 32.08 -13.67 8.05
N TYR A 692 30.89 -13.84 7.49
CA TYR A 692 30.21 -12.95 6.53
C TYR A 692 31.03 -12.60 5.28
N LYS A 693 31.84 -13.56 4.81
CA LYS A 693 32.65 -13.41 3.59
C LYS A 693 32.02 -14.14 2.44
N GLN A 694 32.16 -13.55 1.27
CA GLN A 694 31.76 -14.18 0.02
C GLN A 694 32.41 -15.56 -0.11
N PHE A 695 31.59 -16.56 -0.40
CA PHE A 695 32.00 -17.96 -0.55
C PHE A 695 31.93 -18.39 -2.02
N ASP A 696 30.82 -18.12 -2.72
CA ASP A 696 30.62 -18.47 -4.12
C ASP A 696 29.69 -17.44 -4.80
N GLU A 697 29.70 -17.40 -6.13
CA GLU A 697 28.78 -16.58 -6.92
C GLU A 697 28.41 -17.27 -8.24
N CYS A 698 27.19 -17.01 -8.73
CA CYS A 698 26.69 -17.51 -10.01
C CYS A 698 25.82 -16.45 -10.69
N ASN A 699 26.01 -16.28 -12.02
CA ASN A 699 25.26 -15.34 -12.86
C ASN A 699 24.37 -16.08 -13.87
#